data_93ebb71fae2996e74a70a4f92b42f95a
#
_entry.id   93ebb71fae2996e74a70a4f92b42f95a
#
_cell.length_a   1.000
_cell.length_b   1.000
_cell.length_c   1.000
_cell.angle_alpha   90.00
_cell.angle_beta   90.00
_cell.angle_gamma   90.00
#
_symmetry.space_group_name_H-M   'P 1'
#
loop_
_entity.id
_entity.type
_entity.pdbx_description
1 polymer ?
#
loop_
_entity_poly.entity_id
_entity_poly.type
_entity_poly.pdbx_seq_one_letter_code
_entity_poly.pdbx_strand_id
1 'polypeptide(L)'
;EQEMERFQKAEYWDVSARLRAAEVCGGGGGGGGGGGAAPSVASFDARLTHLDGERLKKTSLASGDEAEEARQRVEGAALAVASVGQREVTKRPQAPFKTSTLQRAASNVLGFSAQRTMRLAQELYEGQGAGEGLITYMRTDGLFLAPEAQEDIRAYVRGEYGAEYVPAAPRKFTTKAPRAKSQEAHEAIRPTDLRRLPAELPAAVGADARKLYALVWERTLASQMSSAVYEQISAEVADAEGGVRLRGSETRLLFPGFLRLRDSQAMSGLPCGSGASTPHEDAGLGGLARLAAGQACAVQEASAAQHFTALPPRFTDGSLVTALEERGIGRPSTYANIIKILVDRGYVRREGRSFHLESQGRVLTSFLCQYFEKYVDYDFTSEMESNLDRVSEGELERVQLLDEFWRPFKDDVDGREGLDARDVQDILDGALGPYLFPAADGSGAEDPALRECGQCGGGGRLGLKLSRSGAFLGCSNYDREDSGKGCNATLPLTAFVRLHAEGGDGTSGEIAREAAAAAAKETAALPRELGMDEISGLAVSVRKGPYGLYLQLGESKAQRGFRRVGLAKGLKAEDITLVEALAELEFPKTLGAHPGDGEPVVVRKGRYGPYLQHGDTTARLDPDEDARPGEIELEAAVVLLEEKGKLRRRGGSKAGKQKGAGKEKTKAKKKAKAKASGKKPRSLSGYNLFCKEAWADLRRAPEGETQPFAEATKQISARWKELGEEAKAGYNERARALRPDEGAPPPDAK
;
A
#
# COMPACT_ATOMS: atom_id res chain seq x y z
N GLU A 1 -6.43 0.54 -12.24
CA GLU A 1 -6.42 1.72 -13.10
C GLU A 1 -6.96 1.40 -14.50
N GLN A 2 -6.47 0.37 -15.20
CA GLN A 2 -6.99 0.00 -16.54
C GLN A 2 -8.48 -0.31 -16.54
N GLU A 3 -8.99 -1.00 -15.53
CA GLU A 3 -10.43 -1.25 -15.36
C GLU A 3 -11.21 0.05 -15.16
N MET A 4 -10.63 1.00 -14.44
CA MET A 4 -11.23 2.32 -14.23
C MET A 4 -11.23 3.16 -15.51
N GLU A 5 -10.14 3.12 -16.27
CA GLU A 5 -9.99 3.85 -17.54
C GLU A 5 -10.92 3.32 -18.64
N ARG A 6 -11.20 2.01 -18.62
CA ARG A 6 -12.13 1.35 -19.55
C ARG A 6 -13.59 1.36 -19.08
N PHE A 7 -13.84 1.89 -17.88
CA PHE A 7 -15.14 1.89 -17.29
C PHE A 7 -16.07 2.88 -18.00
N GLN A 8 -17.15 2.35 -18.56
CA GLN A 8 -18.21 3.18 -19.12
C GLN A 8 -19.31 3.35 -18.08
N LYS A 9 -19.59 4.61 -17.76
CA LYS A 9 -20.65 4.99 -16.83
C LYS A 9 -22.00 4.72 -17.50
N ALA A 10 -22.72 3.73 -17.00
CA ALA A 10 -24.07 3.42 -17.46
C ALA A 10 -25.10 4.03 -16.53
N GLU A 11 -26.07 4.71 -17.12
CA GLU A 11 -27.27 5.20 -16.45
C GLU A 11 -28.21 4.04 -16.15
N TYR A 12 -28.87 4.08 -15.01
CA TYR A 12 -29.96 3.19 -14.68
C TYR A 12 -30.91 3.88 -13.69
N TRP A 13 -32.14 3.39 -13.67
CA TRP A 13 -33.16 3.93 -12.81
C TRP A 13 -33.74 2.87 -11.90
N ASP A 14 -34.27 3.28 -10.75
CA ASP A 14 -35.15 2.44 -9.95
C ASP A 14 -36.43 3.17 -9.63
N VAL A 15 -37.52 2.38 -9.47
CA VAL A 15 -38.85 2.88 -9.12
C VAL A 15 -39.20 2.37 -7.75
N SER A 16 -39.62 3.27 -6.87
CA SER A 16 -40.10 2.97 -5.52
C SER A 16 -41.44 3.63 -5.28
N ALA A 17 -42.25 3.01 -4.44
CA ALA A 17 -43.53 3.56 -4.07
C ALA A 17 -43.76 3.51 -2.57
N ARG A 18 -44.36 4.54 -2.04
CA ARG A 18 -44.92 4.56 -0.69
C ARG A 18 -46.33 4.05 -0.75
N LEU A 19 -46.57 2.93 -0.09
CA LEU A 19 -47.84 2.22 -0.09
C LEU A 19 -48.55 2.39 1.26
N ARG A 20 -49.86 2.49 1.19
CA ARG A 20 -50.77 2.48 2.36
C ARG A 20 -51.69 1.26 2.28
N ALA A 21 -51.60 0.41 3.25
CA ALA A 21 -52.45 -0.76 3.33
C ALA A 21 -53.87 -0.36 3.82
N ALA A 22 -54.90 -0.94 3.23
CA ALA A 22 -56.28 -0.74 3.65
C ALA A 22 -56.50 -1.34 5.06
N GLU A 23 -57.40 -0.77 5.83
CA GLU A 23 -57.75 -1.33 7.13
C GLU A 23 -58.41 -2.70 6.97
N VAL A 24 -57.93 -3.67 7.74
CA VAL A 24 -58.61 -4.97 7.82
C VAL A 24 -59.84 -4.74 8.70
N CYS A 25 -60.99 -4.59 8.08
CA CYS A 25 -62.28 -4.66 8.79
C CYS A 25 -62.48 -6.05 9.37
N GLY A 26 -62.01 -6.22 10.63
CA GLY A 26 -62.31 -7.44 11.41
C GLY A 26 -63.78 -7.53 11.64
N GLY A 27 -64.45 -8.41 10.88
CA GLY A 27 -65.83 -8.79 11.14
C GLY A 27 -65.92 -9.58 12.43
N GLY A 28 -66.36 -8.97 13.49
CA GLY A 28 -66.58 -9.63 14.78
C GLY A 28 -67.16 -8.65 15.77
N GLY A 29 -68.52 -8.65 15.95
CA GLY A 29 -69.25 -7.79 16.86
C GLY A 29 -68.89 -7.96 18.32
N GLY A 30 -69.04 -6.89 19.09
CA GLY A 30 -69.09 -6.90 20.56
C GLY A 30 -68.60 -5.59 21.15
N GLY A 31 -69.54 -4.76 21.62
CA GLY A 31 -69.32 -3.46 22.22
C GLY A 31 -68.47 -3.46 23.46
N GLY A 32 -67.77 -2.36 23.69
CA GLY A 32 -67.06 -2.05 24.94
C GLY A 32 -66.23 -0.80 24.76
N GLY A 33 -66.73 0.36 25.27
CA GLY A 33 -66.06 1.65 25.22
C GLY A 33 -64.77 1.63 26.02
N GLY A 34 -63.74 2.06 25.39
CA GLY A 34 -62.44 2.43 26.01
C GLY A 34 -61.68 3.20 24.95
N GLY A 35 -61.29 4.46 25.27
CA GLY A 35 -60.53 5.36 24.38
C GLY A 35 -59.20 4.78 24.00
N GLY A 36 -59.19 3.98 22.95
CA GLY A 36 -58.00 3.43 22.29
C GLY A 36 -57.63 4.32 21.12
N ALA A 37 -56.36 4.63 20.99
CA ALA A 37 -55.79 5.32 19.86
C ALA A 37 -56.25 4.68 18.55
N ALA A 38 -56.70 5.47 17.58
CA ALA A 38 -57.13 5.01 16.27
C ALA A 38 -56.07 4.08 15.67
N PRO A 39 -56.43 2.93 15.08
CA PRO A 39 -55.51 2.00 14.47
C PRO A 39 -54.72 2.72 13.38
N SER A 40 -53.43 2.89 13.59
CA SER A 40 -52.58 3.54 12.64
C SER A 40 -52.45 2.67 11.40
N VAL A 41 -52.94 3.20 10.29
CA VAL A 41 -52.84 2.56 8.98
C VAL A 41 -51.37 2.40 8.59
N ALA A 42 -50.96 1.19 8.26
CA ALA A 42 -49.59 0.88 7.94
C ALA A 42 -49.16 1.51 6.60
N SER A 43 -48.23 2.45 6.65
CA SER A 43 -47.56 2.95 5.44
C SER A 43 -46.15 2.40 5.41
N PHE A 44 -45.69 2.01 4.22
CA PHE A 44 -44.33 1.43 4.04
C PHE A 44 -43.81 1.72 2.62
N ASP A 45 -42.50 1.72 2.46
CA ASP A 45 -41.83 1.91 1.19
C ASP A 45 -41.55 0.55 0.54
N ALA A 46 -41.83 0.43 -0.75
CA ALA A 46 -41.59 -0.77 -1.53
C ALA A 46 -40.95 -0.41 -2.88
N ARG A 47 -40.02 -1.23 -3.32
CA ARG A 47 -39.31 -1.07 -4.59
C ARG A 47 -39.86 -2.02 -5.65
N LEU A 48 -39.96 -1.52 -6.87
CA LEU A 48 -40.39 -2.31 -8.03
C LEU A 48 -39.33 -3.40 -8.32
N THR A 49 -39.77 -4.64 -8.46
CA THR A 49 -38.93 -5.81 -8.71
C THR A 49 -39.28 -6.56 -9.98
N HIS A 50 -40.54 -6.50 -10.42
CA HIS A 50 -41.00 -7.08 -11.68
C HIS A 50 -41.92 -6.10 -12.41
N LEU A 51 -41.78 -6.06 -13.72
CA LEU A 51 -42.63 -5.34 -14.65
C LEU A 51 -42.95 -6.26 -15.80
N ASP A 52 -44.21 -6.32 -16.22
CA ASP A 52 -44.71 -7.25 -17.24
C ASP A 52 -44.44 -8.74 -16.94
N GLY A 53 -44.39 -9.09 -15.65
CA GLY A 53 -44.01 -10.43 -15.20
C GLY A 53 -42.53 -10.75 -15.24
N GLU A 54 -41.69 -9.88 -15.82
CA GLU A 54 -40.24 -10.05 -15.88
C GLU A 54 -39.54 -9.42 -14.68
N ARG A 55 -38.55 -10.13 -14.15
CA ARG A 55 -37.73 -9.64 -13.03
C ARG A 55 -36.77 -8.56 -13.50
N LEU A 56 -36.88 -7.38 -12.92
CA LEU A 56 -35.95 -6.28 -13.18
C LEU A 56 -34.55 -6.54 -12.58
N LYS A 57 -33.53 -6.37 -13.42
CA LYS A 57 -32.15 -6.29 -13.02
C LYS A 57 -31.83 -4.83 -12.68
N LYS A 58 -30.68 -4.60 -12.06
CA LYS A 58 -30.23 -3.25 -11.67
C LYS A 58 -30.26 -2.23 -12.82
N THR A 59 -29.97 -2.68 -14.04
CA THR A 59 -29.85 -1.84 -15.25
C THR A 59 -30.99 -2.10 -16.27
N SER A 60 -32.12 -2.64 -15.84
CA SER A 60 -33.23 -2.94 -16.75
C SER A 60 -33.97 -1.68 -17.20
N LEU A 61 -34.04 -0.65 -16.36
CA LEU A 61 -34.57 0.65 -16.72
C LEU A 61 -33.35 1.54 -17.05
N ALA A 62 -33.08 1.74 -18.34
CA ALA A 62 -31.87 2.39 -18.84
C ALA A 62 -32.09 3.89 -19.15
N SER A 63 -33.32 4.35 -19.18
CA SER A 63 -33.66 5.75 -19.49
C SER A 63 -34.73 6.29 -18.53
N GLY A 64 -34.79 7.65 -18.46
CA GLY A 64 -35.82 8.35 -17.70
C GLY A 64 -37.23 8.08 -18.21
N ASP A 65 -37.41 7.90 -19.54
CA ASP A 65 -38.71 7.61 -20.15
C ASP A 65 -39.23 6.23 -19.73
N GLU A 66 -38.38 5.20 -19.76
CA GLU A 66 -38.74 3.84 -19.27
C GLU A 66 -39.09 3.83 -17.78
N ALA A 67 -38.32 4.63 -16.99
CA ALA A 67 -38.56 4.75 -15.56
C ALA A 67 -39.88 5.48 -15.25
N GLU A 68 -40.20 6.50 -16.02
CA GLU A 68 -41.46 7.26 -15.89
C GLU A 68 -42.66 6.42 -16.31
N GLU A 69 -42.57 5.62 -17.39
CA GLU A 69 -43.57 4.67 -17.78
C GLU A 69 -43.78 3.63 -16.68
N ALA A 70 -42.73 3.06 -16.15
CA ALA A 70 -42.81 2.10 -15.05
C ALA A 70 -43.43 2.74 -13.79
N ARG A 71 -43.12 3.99 -13.48
CA ARG A 71 -43.72 4.75 -12.37
C ARG A 71 -45.23 4.92 -12.55
N GLN A 72 -45.66 5.36 -13.73
CA GLN A 72 -47.08 5.54 -14.05
C GLN A 72 -47.89 4.19 -13.97
N ARG A 73 -47.26 3.10 -14.39
CA ARG A 73 -47.87 1.77 -14.26
C ARG A 73 -48.01 1.35 -12.80
N VAL A 74 -47.03 1.67 -11.96
CA VAL A 74 -47.14 1.43 -10.51
C VAL A 74 -48.27 2.27 -9.90
N GLU A 75 -48.39 3.55 -10.28
CA GLU A 75 -49.47 4.41 -9.78
C GLU A 75 -50.87 3.94 -10.20
N GLY A 76 -51.00 3.46 -11.43
CA GLY A 76 -52.26 2.97 -11.96
C GLY A 76 -52.65 1.54 -11.55
N ALA A 77 -51.73 0.81 -10.91
CA ALA A 77 -51.96 -0.60 -10.57
C ALA A 77 -52.86 -0.79 -9.35
N ALA A 78 -53.79 -1.70 -9.43
CA ALA A 78 -54.61 -2.18 -8.29
C ALA A 78 -53.80 -3.19 -7.47
N LEU A 79 -53.04 -2.69 -6.50
CA LEU A 79 -52.09 -3.48 -5.74
C LEU A 79 -52.69 -4.14 -4.50
N ALA A 80 -52.27 -5.38 -4.24
CA ALA A 80 -52.57 -6.09 -3.01
C ALA A 80 -51.34 -6.83 -2.46
N VAL A 81 -51.30 -7.08 -1.17
CA VAL A 81 -50.24 -7.87 -0.53
C VAL A 81 -50.32 -9.30 -1.01
N ALA A 82 -49.37 -9.73 -1.81
CA ALA A 82 -49.29 -11.10 -2.34
C ALA A 82 -48.78 -12.07 -1.26
N SER A 83 -47.74 -11.67 -0.52
CA SER A 83 -47.18 -12.48 0.56
C SER A 83 -46.45 -11.60 1.59
N VAL A 84 -46.43 -12.08 2.83
CA VAL A 84 -45.62 -11.54 3.90
C VAL A 84 -44.72 -12.65 4.43
N GLY A 85 -43.41 -12.45 4.34
CA GLY A 85 -42.42 -13.39 4.84
C GLY A 85 -41.72 -12.81 6.05
N GLN A 86 -41.56 -13.59 7.11
CA GLN A 86 -40.85 -13.25 8.31
C GLN A 86 -39.78 -14.30 8.55
N ARG A 87 -38.55 -13.87 8.80
CA ARG A 87 -37.44 -14.79 9.07
C ARG A 87 -36.44 -14.19 10.04
N GLU A 88 -35.83 -15.03 10.86
CA GLU A 88 -34.70 -14.64 11.69
C GLU A 88 -33.39 -14.71 10.87
N VAL A 89 -32.63 -13.66 10.94
CA VAL A 89 -31.28 -13.55 10.33
C VAL A 89 -30.25 -13.39 11.42
N THR A 90 -29.37 -14.37 11.54
CA THR A 90 -28.30 -14.36 12.53
C THR A 90 -27.02 -13.78 11.95
N LYS A 91 -26.51 -12.69 12.51
CA LYS A 91 -25.22 -12.11 12.17
C LYS A 91 -24.16 -12.57 13.15
N ARG A 92 -23.22 -13.37 12.67
CA ARG A 92 -22.11 -13.90 13.48
C ARG A 92 -21.01 -12.85 13.67
N PRO A 93 -20.32 -12.83 14.83
CA PRO A 93 -19.13 -12.02 15.01
C PRO A 93 -18.01 -12.50 14.09
N GLN A 94 -17.11 -11.58 13.79
CA GLN A 94 -15.92 -11.90 12.99
C GLN A 94 -14.87 -12.60 13.86
N ALA A 95 -13.95 -13.33 13.20
CA ALA A 95 -12.82 -13.96 13.87
C ALA A 95 -11.92 -12.93 14.58
N PRO A 96 -11.14 -13.33 15.60
CA PRO A 96 -10.09 -12.50 16.17
C PRO A 96 -9.11 -12.07 15.07
N PHE A 97 -8.30 -11.06 15.35
CA PHE A 97 -7.41 -10.53 14.34
C PHE A 97 -6.23 -11.45 14.04
N LYS A 98 -5.91 -11.55 12.75
CA LYS A 98 -4.60 -11.87 12.20
C LYS A 98 -4.00 -10.62 11.57
N THR A 99 -2.74 -10.63 11.19
CA THR A 99 -2.02 -9.44 10.69
C THR A 99 -2.79 -8.71 9.58
N SER A 100 -3.23 -9.42 8.54
CA SER A 100 -3.95 -8.82 7.39
C SER A 100 -5.27 -8.19 7.80
N THR A 101 -6.06 -8.87 8.64
CA THR A 101 -7.35 -8.36 9.10
C THR A 101 -7.21 -7.19 10.09
N LEU A 102 -6.14 -7.15 10.89
CA LEU A 102 -5.80 -5.99 11.72
C LEU A 102 -5.44 -4.78 10.86
N GLN A 103 -4.56 -4.94 9.87
CA GLN A 103 -4.18 -3.86 8.96
C GLN A 103 -5.39 -3.32 8.20
N ARG A 104 -6.28 -4.20 7.71
CA ARG A 104 -7.52 -3.81 7.06
C ARG A 104 -8.46 -3.04 7.99
N ALA A 105 -8.67 -3.53 9.20
CA ALA A 105 -9.56 -2.88 10.16
C ALA A 105 -8.99 -1.51 10.60
N ALA A 106 -7.69 -1.43 10.88
CA ALA A 106 -7.03 -0.18 11.24
C ALA A 106 -7.07 0.85 10.09
N SER A 107 -6.91 0.40 8.83
CA SER A 107 -7.07 1.28 7.67
C SER A 107 -8.50 1.79 7.53
N ASN A 108 -9.50 0.93 7.67
CA ASN A 108 -10.89 1.29 7.46
C ASN A 108 -11.47 2.13 8.60
N VAL A 109 -11.18 1.78 9.86
CA VAL A 109 -11.76 2.40 11.05
C VAL A 109 -10.93 3.60 11.53
N LEU A 110 -9.60 3.42 11.62
CA LEU A 110 -8.70 4.43 12.20
C LEU A 110 -8.01 5.30 11.15
N GLY A 111 -8.06 4.92 9.87
CA GLY A 111 -7.34 5.61 8.78
C GLY A 111 -5.82 5.39 8.83
N PHE A 112 -5.35 4.36 9.54
CA PHE A 112 -3.92 4.09 9.66
C PHE A 112 -3.40 3.35 8.42
N SER A 113 -2.20 3.72 8.00
CA SER A 113 -1.48 2.93 6.99
C SER A 113 -1.06 1.57 7.55
N ALA A 114 -0.83 0.59 6.68
CA ALA A 114 -0.34 -0.72 7.08
C ALA A 114 0.97 -0.63 7.87
N GLN A 115 1.88 0.25 7.46
CA GLN A 115 3.15 0.48 8.16
C GLN A 115 2.93 1.06 9.56
N ARG A 116 2.09 2.12 9.68
CA ARG A 116 1.76 2.71 10.99
C ARG A 116 1.11 1.69 11.91
N THR A 117 0.19 0.89 11.37
CA THR A 117 -0.48 -0.18 12.14
C THR A 117 0.53 -1.17 12.69
N MET A 118 1.48 -1.62 11.88
CA MET A 118 2.48 -2.60 12.33
C MET A 118 3.48 -2.02 13.33
N ARG A 119 3.85 -0.74 13.20
CA ARG A 119 4.68 -0.06 14.20
C ARG A 119 3.96 0.02 15.55
N LEU A 120 2.73 0.54 15.57
CA LEU A 120 1.93 0.64 16.79
C LEU A 120 1.65 -0.72 17.41
N ALA A 121 1.41 -1.76 16.61
CA ALA A 121 1.25 -3.12 17.10
C ALA A 121 2.54 -3.67 17.72
N GLN A 122 3.71 -3.31 17.19
CA GLN A 122 5.01 -3.65 17.77
C GLN A 122 5.20 -2.95 19.14
N GLU A 123 4.89 -1.66 19.22
CA GLU A 123 4.93 -0.89 20.47
C GLU A 123 4.02 -1.52 21.55
N LEU A 124 2.80 -1.94 21.18
CA LEU A 124 1.87 -2.62 22.08
C LEU A 124 2.39 -4.00 22.51
N TYR A 125 2.97 -4.77 21.59
CA TYR A 125 3.56 -6.08 21.89
C TYR A 125 4.76 -5.98 22.83
N GLU A 126 5.64 -5.00 22.62
CA GLU A 126 6.81 -4.74 23.47
C GLU A 126 6.48 -4.06 24.79
N GLY A 127 5.24 -3.56 24.95
CA GLY A 127 4.78 -2.92 26.17
C GLY A 127 5.35 -1.52 26.39
N GLN A 128 5.69 -0.82 25.30
CA GLN A 128 6.20 0.56 25.38
C GLN A 128 5.17 1.46 26.09
N GLY A 129 5.63 2.11 27.16
CA GLY A 129 4.78 2.95 28.00
C GLY A 129 3.85 2.21 28.98
N ALA A 130 3.77 0.88 28.91
CA ALA A 130 2.96 0.06 29.81
C ALA A 130 3.80 -0.83 30.74
N GLY A 131 5.08 -1.04 30.44
CA GLY A 131 6.01 -1.87 31.22
C GLY A 131 5.92 -3.37 30.90
N GLU A 132 4.88 -3.82 30.23
CA GLU A 132 4.68 -5.20 29.78
C GLU A 132 3.84 -5.25 28.51
N GLY A 133 4.00 -6.33 27.71
CA GLY A 133 3.30 -6.50 26.43
C GLY A 133 1.77 -6.50 26.60
N LEU A 134 1.09 -5.67 25.83
CA LEU A 134 -0.36 -5.48 25.90
C LEU A 134 -1.12 -6.40 24.94
N ILE A 135 -0.49 -6.89 23.88
CA ILE A 135 -1.09 -7.80 22.91
C ILE A 135 -0.17 -8.99 22.63
N THR A 136 -0.73 -10.08 22.09
CA THR A 136 0.02 -11.21 21.56
C THR A 136 0.79 -10.82 20.30
N TYR A 137 1.69 -11.68 19.82
CA TYR A 137 2.53 -11.41 18.65
C TYR A 137 1.72 -11.03 17.42
N MET A 138 1.99 -9.87 16.87
CA MET A 138 1.18 -9.25 15.82
C MET A 138 1.46 -9.75 14.40
N ARG A 139 2.51 -10.53 14.16
CA ARG A 139 2.81 -11.13 12.85
C ARG A 139 2.35 -12.57 12.83
N THR A 140 1.07 -12.78 12.63
CA THR A 140 0.42 -14.09 12.63
C THR A 140 -0.68 -14.16 11.57
N ASP A 141 -0.89 -15.30 10.99
CA ASP A 141 -2.07 -15.67 10.19
C ASP A 141 -2.99 -16.63 10.94
N GLY A 142 -2.64 -17.00 12.18
CA GLY A 142 -3.47 -17.78 13.07
C GLY A 142 -4.75 -17.07 13.49
N LEU A 143 -5.83 -17.84 13.59
CA LEU A 143 -7.14 -17.37 14.06
C LEU A 143 -7.57 -18.07 15.37
N PHE A 144 -6.81 -19.03 15.85
CA PHE A 144 -7.14 -19.74 17.08
C PHE A 144 -6.83 -18.88 18.30
N LEU A 145 -7.56 -19.11 19.37
CA LEU A 145 -7.31 -18.58 20.70
C LEU A 145 -6.96 -19.76 21.61
N ALA A 146 -5.99 -19.59 22.50
CA ALA A 146 -5.65 -20.59 23.50
C ALA A 146 -6.89 -20.92 24.36
N PRO A 147 -7.08 -22.17 24.80
CA PRO A 147 -8.25 -22.57 25.59
C PRO A 147 -8.44 -21.71 26.83
N GLU A 148 -7.35 -21.39 27.53
CA GLU A 148 -7.33 -20.55 28.73
C GLU A 148 -7.83 -19.14 28.40
N ALA A 149 -7.36 -18.55 27.28
CA ALA A 149 -7.81 -17.25 26.83
C ALA A 149 -9.30 -17.25 26.43
N GLN A 150 -9.78 -18.34 25.80
CA GLN A 150 -11.20 -18.48 25.49
C GLN A 150 -12.05 -18.50 26.76
N GLU A 151 -11.62 -19.21 27.80
CA GLU A 151 -12.30 -19.27 29.06
C GLU A 151 -12.33 -17.92 29.79
N ASP A 152 -11.20 -17.23 29.80
CA ASP A 152 -11.08 -15.87 30.38
C ASP A 152 -11.98 -14.86 29.67
N ILE A 153 -11.99 -14.87 28.32
CA ILE A 153 -12.87 -14.01 27.52
C ILE A 153 -14.33 -14.30 27.86
N ARG A 154 -14.72 -15.56 27.91
CA ARG A 154 -16.09 -15.98 28.17
C ARG A 154 -16.53 -15.65 29.62
N ALA A 155 -15.61 -15.79 30.58
CA ALA A 155 -15.84 -15.40 31.96
C ALA A 155 -16.06 -13.89 32.10
N TYR A 156 -15.20 -13.10 31.43
CA TYR A 156 -15.34 -11.64 31.37
C TYR A 156 -16.68 -11.21 30.75
N VAL A 157 -17.03 -11.76 29.56
CA VAL A 157 -18.31 -11.46 28.90
C VAL A 157 -19.51 -11.81 29.79
N ARG A 158 -19.45 -12.93 30.51
CA ARG A 158 -20.53 -13.35 31.43
C ARG A 158 -20.69 -12.39 32.60
N GLY A 159 -19.58 -11.89 33.15
CA GLY A 159 -19.59 -10.95 34.26
C GLY A 159 -20.10 -9.58 33.88
N GLU A 160 -19.66 -9.04 32.75
CA GLU A 160 -19.94 -7.65 32.36
C GLU A 160 -21.24 -7.49 31.56
N TYR A 161 -21.62 -8.49 30.73
CA TYR A 161 -22.74 -8.38 29.81
C TYR A 161 -23.90 -9.34 30.11
N GLY A 162 -23.67 -10.42 30.86
CA GLY A 162 -24.67 -11.43 31.16
C GLY A 162 -24.43 -12.77 30.44
N ALA A 163 -25.07 -13.80 30.97
CA ALA A 163 -24.90 -15.19 30.47
C ALA A 163 -25.43 -15.37 29.04
N GLU A 164 -26.45 -14.63 28.64
CA GLU A 164 -27.09 -14.67 27.33
C GLU A 164 -26.14 -14.19 26.22
N TYR A 165 -25.14 -13.37 26.55
CA TYR A 165 -24.13 -12.92 25.60
C TYR A 165 -23.02 -13.94 25.37
N VAL A 166 -23.01 -15.05 26.08
CA VAL A 166 -22.02 -16.12 25.95
C VAL A 166 -22.65 -17.33 25.25
N PRO A 167 -22.20 -17.72 24.04
CA PRO A 167 -22.75 -18.90 23.36
C PRO A 167 -22.44 -20.18 24.14
N ALA A 168 -23.28 -21.24 23.99
CA ALA A 168 -23.14 -22.50 24.71
C ALA A 168 -21.73 -23.13 24.61
N ALA A 169 -21.12 -23.06 23.43
CA ALA A 169 -19.76 -23.56 23.18
C ALA A 169 -18.82 -22.44 22.75
N PRO A 170 -17.51 -22.52 23.06
CA PRO A 170 -16.50 -21.61 22.54
C PRO A 170 -16.50 -21.59 21.02
N ARG A 171 -16.39 -20.39 20.43
CA ARG A 171 -16.31 -20.27 18.99
C ARG A 171 -14.90 -20.61 18.50
N LYS A 172 -14.81 -21.53 17.55
CA LYS A 172 -13.58 -21.89 16.87
C LYS A 172 -13.57 -21.28 15.49
N PHE A 173 -12.44 -20.69 15.12
CA PHE A 173 -12.22 -20.09 13.80
C PHE A 173 -11.06 -20.81 13.12
N THR A 174 -11.25 -21.15 11.86
CA THR A 174 -10.24 -21.79 11.01
C THR A 174 -10.05 -20.98 9.75
N THR A 175 -8.84 -20.96 9.23
CA THR A 175 -8.54 -20.36 7.92
C THR A 175 -9.13 -21.22 6.83
N LYS A 176 -9.91 -20.63 5.93
CA LYS A 176 -10.53 -21.34 4.80
C LYS A 176 -9.54 -21.67 3.66
N ALA A 177 -8.34 -21.16 3.71
CA ALA A 177 -7.35 -21.34 2.66
C ALA A 177 -6.73 -22.75 2.72
N PRO A 178 -6.85 -23.57 1.66
CA PRO A 178 -6.26 -24.92 1.63
C PRO A 178 -4.71 -24.92 1.72
N ARG A 179 -4.09 -23.76 1.49
CA ARG A 179 -2.64 -23.55 1.40
C ARG A 179 -1.96 -23.10 2.69
N ALA A 180 -2.71 -22.79 3.75
CA ALA A 180 -2.13 -22.26 4.99
C ALA A 180 -1.92 -23.34 6.06
N LYS A 181 -1.24 -24.43 5.74
CA LYS A 181 -0.90 -25.45 6.76
C LYS A 181 0.26 -25.07 7.66
N SER A 182 1.12 -24.12 7.28
CA SER A 182 2.45 -24.06 7.87
C SER A 182 2.67 -23.01 8.96
N GLN A 183 1.74 -22.10 9.24
CA GLN A 183 1.98 -21.06 10.26
C GLN A 183 0.92 -20.99 11.37
N GLU A 184 0.18 -22.05 11.62
CA GLU A 184 -0.77 -22.14 12.75
C GLU A 184 -0.07 -22.17 14.14
N ALA A 185 1.25 -22.04 14.19
CA ALA A 185 2.00 -22.05 15.44
C ALA A 185 1.75 -20.84 16.33
N HIS A 186 1.25 -19.73 15.77
CA HIS A 186 1.01 -18.51 16.53
C HIS A 186 -0.48 -18.31 16.77
N GLU A 187 -0.79 -17.85 17.99
CA GLU A 187 -2.13 -17.45 18.39
C GLU A 187 -2.60 -16.21 17.61
N ALA A 188 -3.91 -15.99 17.53
CA ALA A 188 -4.49 -14.75 17.01
C ALA A 188 -4.04 -13.53 17.83
N ILE A 189 -4.13 -12.33 17.23
CA ILE A 189 -3.81 -11.08 17.92
C ILE A 189 -4.92 -10.76 18.91
N ARG A 190 -4.59 -10.75 20.20
CA ARG A 190 -5.50 -10.45 21.30
C ARG A 190 -4.80 -9.68 22.41
N PRO A 191 -5.53 -9.03 23.34
CA PRO A 191 -4.95 -8.51 24.58
C PRO A 191 -4.33 -9.64 25.41
N THR A 192 -3.21 -9.34 26.06
CA THR A 192 -2.59 -10.25 27.04
C THR A 192 -3.43 -10.37 28.30
N ASP A 193 -4.03 -9.27 28.74
CA ASP A 193 -4.99 -9.20 29.86
C ASP A 193 -6.22 -8.37 29.47
N LEU A 194 -7.40 -9.00 29.48
CA LEU A 194 -8.68 -8.37 29.12
C LEU A 194 -9.17 -7.35 30.16
N ARG A 195 -8.68 -7.44 31.41
CA ARG A 195 -9.05 -6.51 32.46
C ARG A 195 -8.43 -5.14 32.30
N ARG A 196 -7.44 -5.02 31.42
CA ARG A 196 -6.87 -3.73 31.01
C ARG A 196 -7.75 -3.06 29.99
N LEU A 197 -8.65 -2.23 30.48
CA LEU A 197 -9.57 -1.50 29.59
C LEU A 197 -8.81 -0.48 28.74
N PRO A 198 -9.19 -0.28 27.48
CA PRO A 198 -8.56 0.71 26.60
C PRO A 198 -8.50 2.14 27.19
N ALA A 199 -9.54 2.51 27.97
CA ALA A 199 -9.62 3.82 28.62
C ALA A 199 -8.66 3.97 29.81
N GLU A 200 -8.26 2.86 30.45
CA GLU A 200 -7.42 2.82 31.65
C GLU A 200 -5.93 2.63 31.37
N LEU A 201 -5.56 2.50 30.08
CA LEU A 201 -4.15 2.39 29.73
C LEU A 201 -3.35 3.61 30.18
N PRO A 202 -2.08 3.44 30.64
CA PRO A 202 -1.23 4.53 31.05
C PRO A 202 -1.11 5.63 29.99
N ALA A 203 -1.01 6.89 30.42
CA ALA A 203 -0.86 8.02 29.49
C ALA A 203 0.38 7.90 28.58
N ALA A 204 1.42 7.20 29.05
CA ALA A 204 2.62 6.91 28.28
C ALA A 204 2.36 6.02 27.05
N VAL A 205 1.26 5.26 27.01
CA VAL A 205 0.79 4.61 25.80
C VAL A 205 0.18 5.67 24.88
N GLY A 206 0.80 5.93 23.75
CA GLY A 206 0.37 6.96 22.81
C GLY A 206 -1.09 6.83 22.39
N ALA A 207 -1.74 7.95 22.07
CA ALA A 207 -3.18 7.98 21.73
C ALA A 207 -3.55 7.02 20.58
N ASP A 208 -2.70 6.90 19.56
CA ASP A 208 -2.97 6.02 18.42
C ASP A 208 -2.75 4.54 18.76
N ALA A 209 -1.74 4.22 19.58
CA ALA A 209 -1.54 2.87 20.09
C ALA A 209 -2.75 2.43 20.95
N ARG A 210 -3.30 3.35 21.75
CA ARG A 210 -4.53 3.10 22.53
C ARG A 210 -5.75 2.82 21.65
N LYS A 211 -5.92 3.57 20.53
CA LYS A 211 -6.98 3.30 19.56
C LYS A 211 -6.83 1.93 18.91
N LEU A 212 -5.60 1.55 18.56
CA LEU A 212 -5.32 0.24 17.98
C LEU A 212 -5.58 -0.87 18.99
N TYR A 213 -5.17 -0.68 20.24
CA TYR A 213 -5.47 -1.62 21.33
C TYR A 213 -6.97 -1.80 21.53
N ALA A 214 -7.74 -0.70 21.55
CA ALA A 214 -9.20 -0.75 21.67
C ALA A 214 -9.84 -1.57 20.54
N LEU A 215 -9.35 -1.42 19.31
CA LEU A 215 -9.81 -2.20 18.17
C LEU A 215 -9.52 -3.70 18.35
N VAL A 216 -8.34 -4.05 18.86
CA VAL A 216 -7.95 -5.45 19.14
C VAL A 216 -8.81 -6.01 20.27
N TRP A 217 -9.01 -5.26 21.35
CA TRP A 217 -9.79 -5.63 22.51
C TRP A 217 -11.25 -5.91 22.14
N GLU A 218 -11.91 -4.98 21.43
CA GLU A 218 -13.30 -5.15 20.94
C GLU A 218 -13.44 -6.42 20.10
N ARG A 219 -12.54 -6.60 19.12
CA ARG A 219 -12.61 -7.75 18.23
C ARG A 219 -12.45 -9.07 18.96
N THR A 220 -11.57 -9.11 19.93
CA THR A 220 -11.31 -10.30 20.73
C THR A 220 -12.55 -10.70 21.53
N LEU A 221 -13.15 -9.77 22.26
CA LEU A 221 -14.40 -10.03 23.01
C LEU A 221 -15.54 -10.43 22.08
N ALA A 222 -15.77 -9.62 21.02
CA ALA A 222 -16.82 -9.88 20.03
C ALA A 222 -16.73 -11.31 19.47
N SER A 223 -15.51 -11.79 19.25
CA SER A 223 -15.28 -13.12 18.64
C SER A 223 -15.87 -14.26 19.47
N GLN A 224 -15.95 -14.14 20.78
CA GLN A 224 -16.47 -15.14 21.71
C GLN A 224 -17.89 -14.84 22.22
N MET A 225 -18.51 -13.74 21.75
CA MET A 225 -19.88 -13.38 22.12
C MET A 225 -20.95 -14.05 21.26
N SER A 226 -22.18 -14.04 21.76
CA SER A 226 -23.37 -14.49 21.04
C SER A 226 -23.60 -13.65 19.78
N SER A 227 -24.18 -14.27 18.77
CA SER A 227 -24.52 -13.60 17.49
C SER A 227 -25.60 -12.57 17.71
N ALA A 228 -25.61 -11.52 16.91
CA ALA A 228 -26.76 -10.64 16.82
C ALA A 228 -27.88 -11.32 16.03
N VAL A 229 -29.11 -11.18 16.50
CA VAL A 229 -30.29 -11.75 15.86
C VAL A 229 -31.18 -10.62 15.37
N TYR A 230 -31.49 -10.67 14.10
CA TYR A 230 -32.41 -9.74 13.43
C TYR A 230 -33.64 -10.48 12.97
N GLU A 231 -34.75 -9.83 13.06
CA GLU A 231 -35.99 -10.22 12.36
C GLU A 231 -36.05 -9.45 11.04
N GLN A 232 -36.11 -10.14 9.94
CA GLN A 232 -36.33 -9.55 8.62
C GLN A 232 -37.73 -9.87 8.15
N ILE A 233 -38.54 -8.82 7.99
CA ILE A 233 -39.88 -8.88 7.47
C ILE A 233 -39.83 -8.40 6.01
N SER A 234 -40.42 -9.14 5.10
CA SER A 234 -40.53 -8.74 3.69
C SER A 234 -41.98 -8.94 3.22
N ALA A 235 -42.55 -7.93 2.57
CA ALA A 235 -43.81 -7.98 1.93
C ALA A 235 -43.64 -7.91 0.41
N GLU A 236 -44.27 -8.80 -0.29
CA GLU A 236 -44.47 -8.71 -1.74
C GLU A 236 -45.85 -8.18 -2.03
N VAL A 237 -45.94 -7.13 -2.83
CA VAL A 237 -47.17 -6.48 -3.23
C VAL A 237 -47.27 -6.58 -4.75
N ALA A 238 -48.36 -7.05 -5.28
CA ALA A 238 -48.56 -7.26 -6.70
C ALA A 238 -49.96 -6.86 -7.15
N ASP A 239 -50.10 -6.60 -8.43
CA ASP A 239 -51.43 -6.54 -9.09
C ASP A 239 -52.00 -7.95 -9.32
N ALA A 240 -53.26 -8.04 -9.68
CA ALA A 240 -53.96 -9.32 -9.85
C ALA A 240 -53.35 -10.20 -10.98
N GLU A 241 -52.78 -9.58 -12.00
CA GLU A 241 -52.17 -10.23 -13.16
C GLU A 241 -50.71 -10.57 -12.95
N GLY A 242 -50.07 -10.02 -11.88
CA GLY A 242 -48.64 -10.21 -11.58
C GLY A 242 -47.73 -9.44 -12.52
N GLY A 243 -48.24 -8.48 -13.28
CA GLY A 243 -47.49 -7.63 -14.19
C GLY A 243 -46.63 -6.63 -13.44
N VAL A 244 -47.10 -6.11 -12.31
CA VAL A 244 -46.36 -5.18 -11.42
C VAL A 244 -46.14 -5.84 -10.07
N ARG A 245 -44.89 -6.01 -9.65
CA ARG A 245 -44.58 -6.51 -8.30
C ARG A 245 -43.59 -5.58 -7.61
N LEU A 246 -43.92 -5.17 -6.38
CA LEU A 246 -43.06 -4.40 -5.50
C LEU A 246 -42.68 -5.25 -4.29
N ARG A 247 -41.53 -4.93 -3.70
CA ARG A 247 -41.05 -5.56 -2.48
C ARG A 247 -40.64 -4.51 -1.45
N GLY A 248 -41.27 -4.55 -0.30
CA GLY A 248 -40.88 -3.87 0.89
C GLY A 248 -40.05 -4.78 1.81
N SER A 249 -39.09 -4.27 2.52
CA SER A 249 -38.35 -5.03 3.52
C SER A 249 -38.01 -4.16 4.72
N GLU A 250 -38.18 -4.72 5.90
CA GLU A 250 -37.82 -4.09 7.18
C GLU A 250 -36.97 -5.05 7.99
N THR A 251 -36.03 -4.51 8.73
CA THR A 251 -35.14 -5.32 9.58
C THR A 251 -35.12 -4.74 10.98
N ARG A 252 -35.48 -5.56 11.97
CA ARG A 252 -35.50 -5.20 13.39
C ARG A 252 -34.45 -6.00 14.15
N LEU A 253 -33.72 -5.36 15.05
CA LEU A 253 -32.81 -6.04 15.95
C LEU A 253 -33.59 -6.67 17.09
N LEU A 254 -33.55 -8.01 17.20
CA LEU A 254 -34.17 -8.77 18.30
C LEU A 254 -33.22 -8.94 19.48
N PHE A 255 -31.96 -9.28 19.19
CA PHE A 255 -30.92 -9.47 20.20
C PHE A 255 -29.61 -8.89 19.68
N PRO A 256 -28.99 -7.94 20.42
CA PRO A 256 -27.80 -7.24 19.94
C PRO A 256 -26.56 -8.14 19.93
N GLY A 257 -26.44 -9.15 20.77
CA GLY A 257 -25.30 -10.03 20.85
C GLY A 257 -23.98 -9.22 20.92
N PHE A 258 -23.00 -9.57 20.11
CA PHE A 258 -21.68 -8.89 20.09
C PHE A 258 -21.74 -7.38 19.74
N LEU A 259 -22.82 -6.89 19.17
CA LEU A 259 -22.97 -5.46 18.85
C LEU A 259 -23.08 -4.59 20.11
N ARG A 260 -23.47 -5.19 21.24
CA ARG A 260 -23.56 -4.52 22.56
C ARG A 260 -22.23 -3.89 22.98
N LEU A 261 -21.10 -4.40 22.49
CA LEU A 261 -19.77 -3.84 22.80
C LEU A 261 -19.60 -2.40 22.34
N ARG A 262 -20.26 -2.01 21.24
CA ARG A 262 -20.15 -0.65 20.67
C ARG A 262 -20.84 0.41 21.53
N ASP A 263 -21.82 -0.01 22.33
CA ASP A 263 -22.57 0.87 23.22
C ASP A 263 -21.87 1.03 24.57
N SER A 264 -20.79 0.28 24.82
CA SER A 264 -20.09 0.30 26.11
C SER A 264 -19.15 1.50 26.24
N GLN A 265 -19.04 2.07 27.44
CA GLN A 265 -18.10 3.16 27.76
C GLN A 265 -16.63 2.79 27.54
N ALA A 266 -16.29 1.51 27.57
CA ALA A 266 -14.95 1.01 27.30
C ALA A 266 -14.47 1.35 25.88
N MET A 267 -15.41 1.62 24.96
CA MET A 267 -15.15 1.94 23.55
C MET A 267 -15.19 3.44 23.24
N SER A 268 -15.31 4.29 24.26
CA SER A 268 -15.31 5.75 24.09
C SER A 268 -13.96 6.19 23.48
N GLY A 269 -13.99 6.66 22.23
CA GLY A 269 -12.79 7.10 21.50
C GLY A 269 -12.52 6.39 20.18
N LEU A 270 -13.22 5.30 19.84
CA LEU A 270 -13.23 4.79 18.48
C LEU A 270 -14.27 5.55 17.64
N PRO A 271 -13.93 5.94 16.39
CA PRO A 271 -14.92 6.54 15.50
C PRO A 271 -16.02 5.52 15.26
N CYS A 272 -17.25 5.92 15.54
CA CYS A 272 -18.44 5.17 15.19
C CYS A 272 -18.42 4.99 13.66
N GLY A 273 -18.17 3.77 13.17
CA GLY A 273 -18.10 3.51 11.72
C GLY A 273 -19.44 3.90 11.09
N SER A 274 -19.39 4.88 10.21
CA SER A 274 -20.51 5.31 9.39
C SER A 274 -20.95 4.15 8.48
N GLY A 275 -21.87 3.31 8.96
CA GLY A 275 -22.35 2.21 8.14
C GLY A 275 -23.31 1.24 8.80
N ALA A 276 -23.51 1.34 10.09
CA ALA A 276 -24.59 0.64 10.76
C ALA A 276 -25.21 1.61 11.77
N SER A 277 -26.19 2.40 11.30
CA SER A 277 -27.14 2.97 12.22
C SER A 277 -27.66 1.82 13.10
N THR A 278 -27.36 1.88 14.42
CA THR A 278 -28.09 1.06 15.38
C THR A 278 -29.55 1.36 15.13
N PRO A 279 -30.39 0.36 14.81
CA PRO A 279 -31.81 0.60 14.75
C PRO A 279 -32.21 1.12 16.15
N HIS A 280 -32.79 2.31 16.21
CA HIS A 280 -33.37 2.86 17.43
C HIS A 280 -34.25 1.78 18.07
N GLU A 281 -34.07 1.55 19.38
CA GLU A 281 -34.89 0.64 20.19
C GLU A 281 -36.37 1.04 20.19
N ASP A 282 -36.72 2.23 19.68
CA ASP A 282 -38.07 2.83 19.70
C ASP A 282 -38.79 2.93 18.35
N ALA A 283 -38.29 2.32 17.26
CA ALA A 283 -39.13 2.17 16.08
C ALA A 283 -40.19 1.14 16.34
N GLY A 284 -41.34 1.61 16.75
CA GLY A 284 -42.56 0.79 16.94
C GLY A 284 -42.77 -0.18 15.79
N LEU A 285 -43.48 -1.28 16.04
CA LEU A 285 -43.79 -2.32 15.04
C LEU A 285 -44.03 -1.69 13.68
N GLY A 286 -43.04 -1.85 12.78
CA GLY A 286 -43.01 -1.25 11.46
C GLY A 286 -44.28 -1.68 10.67
N GLY A 287 -44.63 -0.91 9.67
CA GLY A 287 -45.83 -1.12 8.91
C GLY A 287 -45.97 -2.53 8.32
N LEU A 288 -44.83 -3.17 7.98
CA LEU A 288 -44.81 -4.49 7.32
C LEU A 288 -45.23 -5.64 8.22
N ALA A 289 -44.97 -5.57 9.55
CA ALA A 289 -45.38 -6.66 10.46
C ALA A 289 -46.88 -6.81 10.67
N ARG A 290 -47.65 -5.79 10.26
CA ARG A 290 -49.12 -5.76 10.41
C ARG A 290 -49.87 -6.13 9.14
N LEU A 291 -49.16 -6.37 8.06
CA LEU A 291 -49.76 -6.71 6.76
C LEU A 291 -50.27 -8.15 6.72
N ALA A 292 -51.39 -8.35 6.04
CA ALA A 292 -51.93 -9.67 5.76
C ALA A 292 -52.02 -9.90 4.24
N ALA A 293 -51.80 -11.13 3.81
CA ALA A 293 -51.99 -11.51 2.41
C ALA A 293 -53.41 -11.20 1.95
N GLY A 294 -53.56 -10.69 0.74
CA GLY A 294 -54.82 -10.25 0.16
C GLY A 294 -55.27 -8.84 0.52
N GLN A 295 -54.56 -8.14 1.42
CA GLN A 295 -54.85 -6.77 1.83
C GLN A 295 -54.56 -5.80 0.70
N ALA A 296 -55.56 -4.99 0.31
CA ALA A 296 -55.38 -3.99 -0.72
C ALA A 296 -54.43 -2.87 -0.27
N CYS A 297 -53.60 -2.38 -1.19
CA CYS A 297 -52.64 -1.32 -0.98
C CYS A 297 -52.90 -0.18 -1.95
N ALA A 298 -53.04 1.03 -1.41
CA ALA A 298 -53.09 2.26 -2.22
C ALA A 298 -51.70 2.84 -2.37
N VAL A 299 -51.35 3.26 -3.55
CA VAL A 299 -50.11 4.02 -3.81
C VAL A 299 -50.34 5.45 -3.33
N GLN A 300 -49.53 5.90 -2.36
CA GLN A 300 -49.54 7.29 -1.89
C GLN A 300 -48.66 8.17 -2.76
N GLU A 301 -47.50 7.65 -3.12
CA GLU A 301 -46.48 8.33 -3.91
C GLU A 301 -45.66 7.28 -4.65
N ALA A 302 -45.36 7.49 -5.92
CA ALA A 302 -44.39 6.70 -6.65
C ALA A 302 -43.31 7.61 -7.20
N SER A 303 -42.06 7.23 -7.07
CA SER A 303 -40.89 7.98 -7.48
C SER A 303 -39.94 7.13 -8.33
N ALA A 304 -39.37 7.77 -9.35
CA ALA A 304 -38.29 7.21 -10.16
C ALA A 304 -36.96 7.94 -9.78
N ALA A 305 -35.96 7.19 -9.46
CA ALA A 305 -34.67 7.72 -9.05
C ALA A 305 -33.58 7.36 -10.06
N GLN A 306 -32.87 8.35 -10.55
CA GLN A 306 -31.73 8.20 -11.46
C GLN A 306 -30.48 7.76 -10.70
N HIS A 307 -29.80 6.78 -11.23
CA HIS A 307 -28.52 6.30 -10.72
C HIS A 307 -27.54 6.09 -11.87
N PHE A 308 -26.29 6.03 -11.51
CA PHE A 308 -25.21 5.66 -12.43
C PHE A 308 -24.37 4.54 -11.84
N THR A 309 -23.85 3.69 -12.70
CA THR A 309 -22.84 2.72 -12.26
C THR A 309 -21.62 3.45 -11.75
N ALA A 310 -21.07 2.99 -10.64
CA ALA A 310 -19.89 3.60 -10.01
C ALA A 310 -18.61 2.94 -10.51
N LEU A 311 -17.57 3.76 -10.67
CA LEU A 311 -16.21 3.28 -10.92
C LEU A 311 -15.78 2.25 -9.86
N PRO A 312 -14.99 1.22 -10.23
CA PRO A 312 -14.34 0.36 -9.24
C PRO A 312 -13.54 1.19 -8.24
N PRO A 313 -13.63 0.92 -6.94
CA PRO A 313 -12.89 1.70 -5.96
C PRO A 313 -11.39 1.48 -6.08
N ARG A 314 -10.60 2.54 -5.88
CA ARG A 314 -9.14 2.43 -5.80
C ARG A 314 -8.73 1.62 -4.59
N PHE A 315 -7.58 0.96 -4.67
CA PHE A 315 -7.02 0.28 -3.53
C PHE A 315 -6.68 1.26 -2.39
N THR A 316 -7.01 0.84 -1.17
CA THR A 316 -6.50 1.40 0.08
C THR A 316 -5.48 0.44 0.68
N ASP A 317 -4.77 0.83 1.75
CA ASP A 317 -3.90 -0.11 2.48
C ASP A 317 -4.64 -1.40 2.83
N GLY A 318 -5.85 -1.27 3.38
CA GLY A 318 -6.64 -2.43 3.80
C GLY A 318 -7.11 -3.31 2.65
N SER A 319 -7.60 -2.73 1.56
CA SER A 319 -8.07 -3.52 0.41
C SER A 319 -6.92 -4.13 -0.39
N LEU A 320 -5.76 -3.45 -0.47
CA LEU A 320 -4.57 -4.00 -1.12
C LEU A 320 -4.01 -5.20 -0.36
N VAL A 321 -3.91 -5.10 0.99
CA VAL A 321 -3.50 -6.24 1.83
C VAL A 321 -4.46 -7.43 1.66
N THR A 322 -5.77 -7.17 1.60
CA THR A 322 -6.76 -8.23 1.35
C THR A 322 -6.55 -8.89 -0.01
N ALA A 323 -6.32 -8.10 -1.06
CA ALA A 323 -6.10 -8.61 -2.41
C ALA A 323 -4.78 -9.41 -2.53
N LEU A 324 -3.73 -9.00 -1.83
CA LEU A 324 -2.46 -9.76 -1.75
C LEU A 324 -2.66 -11.11 -1.05
N GLU A 325 -3.36 -11.09 0.09
CA GLU A 325 -3.65 -12.31 0.86
C GLU A 325 -4.51 -13.30 0.07
N GLU A 326 -5.60 -12.85 -0.57
CA GLU A 326 -6.49 -13.69 -1.37
C GLU A 326 -5.76 -14.36 -2.54
N ARG A 327 -4.74 -13.71 -3.08
CA ARG A 327 -3.89 -14.25 -4.15
C ARG A 327 -2.69 -15.07 -3.64
N GLY A 328 -2.50 -15.15 -2.33
CA GLY A 328 -1.34 -15.83 -1.74
C GLY A 328 -0.01 -15.13 -1.96
N ILE A 329 -0.02 -13.82 -2.23
CA ILE A 329 1.17 -12.98 -2.46
C ILE A 329 1.59 -12.31 -1.17
N GLY A 330 2.82 -12.56 -0.74
CA GLY A 330 3.35 -12.03 0.52
C GLY A 330 2.91 -12.81 1.75
N ARG A 331 3.39 -12.37 2.91
CA ARG A 331 3.17 -12.98 4.24
C ARG A 331 2.94 -11.87 5.27
N PRO A 332 2.47 -12.20 6.48
CA PRO A 332 2.28 -11.21 7.56
C PRO A 332 3.47 -10.28 7.80
N SER A 333 4.68 -10.75 7.56
CA SER A 333 5.91 -9.97 7.70
C SER A 333 6.20 -9.01 6.53
N THR A 334 5.58 -9.20 5.36
CA THR A 334 5.95 -8.49 4.13
C THR A 334 4.90 -7.50 3.61
N TYR A 335 3.60 -7.66 3.95
CA TYR A 335 2.54 -6.80 3.42
C TYR A 335 2.80 -5.30 3.57
N ALA A 336 3.12 -4.84 4.77
CA ALA A 336 3.39 -3.43 5.03
C ALA A 336 4.63 -2.93 4.27
N ASN A 337 5.67 -3.77 4.12
CA ASN A 337 6.88 -3.43 3.40
C ASN A 337 6.67 -3.36 1.88
N ILE A 338 5.84 -4.24 1.31
CA ILE A 338 5.45 -4.19 -0.11
C ILE A 338 4.82 -2.82 -0.40
N ILE A 339 3.83 -2.41 0.38
CA ILE A 339 3.15 -1.11 0.22
C ILE A 339 4.14 0.04 0.39
N LYS A 340 5.00 0.00 1.41
CA LYS A 340 6.04 1.01 1.63
C LYS A 340 6.95 1.16 0.41
N ILE A 341 7.42 0.05 -0.17
CA ILE A 341 8.31 0.08 -1.35
C ILE A 341 7.61 0.72 -2.55
N LEU A 342 6.33 0.43 -2.78
CA LEU A 342 5.56 1.02 -3.89
C LEU A 342 5.50 2.55 -3.76
N VAL A 343 5.25 3.06 -2.56
CA VAL A 343 5.17 4.50 -2.28
C VAL A 343 6.57 5.14 -2.30
N ASP A 344 7.55 4.57 -1.60
CA ASP A 344 8.92 5.11 -1.50
C ASP A 344 9.60 5.25 -2.87
N ARG A 345 9.32 4.31 -3.78
CA ARG A 345 9.86 4.33 -5.14
C ARG A 345 9.07 5.23 -6.10
N GLY A 346 7.96 5.80 -5.66
CA GLY A 346 7.10 6.65 -6.48
C GLY A 346 6.39 5.89 -7.60
N TYR A 347 6.12 4.60 -7.42
CA TYR A 347 5.29 3.82 -8.35
C TYR A 347 3.81 4.10 -8.15
N VAL A 348 3.43 4.36 -6.90
CA VAL A 348 2.12 4.86 -6.51
C VAL A 348 2.27 6.04 -5.55
N ARG A 349 1.31 6.95 -5.55
CA ARG A 349 1.18 7.97 -4.53
C ARG A 349 -0.09 7.73 -3.72
N ARG A 350 -0.11 8.23 -2.51
CA ARG A 350 -1.26 8.18 -1.63
C ARG A 350 -2.01 9.52 -1.69
N GLU A 351 -3.30 9.47 -1.98
CA GLU A 351 -4.22 10.60 -1.82
C GLU A 351 -5.31 10.20 -0.82
N GLY A 352 -5.31 10.86 0.32
CA GLY A 352 -6.16 10.45 1.43
C GLY A 352 -5.89 9.00 1.83
N ARG A 353 -6.87 8.12 1.63
CA ARG A 353 -6.75 6.68 1.92
C ARG A 353 -6.45 5.82 0.68
N SER A 354 -6.54 6.39 -0.51
CA SER A 354 -6.48 5.66 -1.78
C SER A 354 -5.10 5.74 -2.42
N PHE A 355 -4.72 4.67 -3.12
CA PHE A 355 -3.52 4.65 -3.95
C PHE A 355 -3.85 5.06 -5.38
N HIS A 356 -3.00 5.91 -5.92
CA HIS A 356 -3.03 6.35 -7.31
C HIS A 356 -1.75 5.90 -8.00
N LEU A 357 -1.91 5.25 -9.15
CA LEU A 357 -0.78 4.79 -9.94
C LEU A 357 -0.05 6.00 -10.54
N GLU A 358 1.27 6.07 -10.35
CA GLU A 358 2.11 7.09 -10.95
C GLU A 358 2.61 6.63 -12.32
N SER A 359 2.92 7.60 -13.19
CA SER A 359 3.41 7.32 -14.55
C SER A 359 4.67 6.44 -14.54
N GLN A 360 5.55 6.61 -13.56
CA GLN A 360 6.74 5.77 -13.41
C GLN A 360 6.38 4.32 -13.10
N GLY A 361 5.36 4.09 -12.26
CA GLY A 361 4.85 2.75 -11.97
C GLY A 361 4.26 2.09 -13.21
N ARG A 362 3.50 2.85 -14.00
CA ARG A 362 2.89 2.36 -15.25
C ARG A 362 3.96 1.97 -16.29
N VAL A 363 4.94 2.82 -16.52
CA VAL A 363 6.05 2.53 -17.46
C VAL A 363 6.82 1.29 -17.04
N LEU A 364 7.15 1.18 -15.73
CA LEU A 364 7.82 0.00 -15.20
C LEU A 364 6.99 -1.28 -15.38
N THR A 365 5.70 -1.21 -15.06
CA THR A 365 4.79 -2.37 -15.19
C THR A 365 4.68 -2.79 -16.66
N SER A 366 4.51 -1.84 -17.58
CA SER A 366 4.48 -2.13 -19.03
C SER A 366 5.78 -2.78 -19.50
N PHE A 367 6.94 -2.28 -19.05
CA PHE A 367 8.23 -2.90 -19.36
C PHE A 367 8.33 -4.33 -18.84
N LEU A 368 7.93 -4.56 -17.60
CA LEU A 368 7.99 -5.89 -16.99
C LEU A 368 7.02 -6.88 -17.65
N CYS A 369 5.82 -6.46 -18.00
CA CYS A 369 4.86 -7.29 -18.73
C CYS A 369 5.34 -7.67 -20.15
N GLN A 370 6.08 -6.78 -20.83
CA GLN A 370 6.62 -7.06 -22.16
C GLN A 370 7.84 -8.01 -22.14
N TYR A 371 8.70 -7.86 -21.15
CA TYR A 371 9.99 -8.55 -21.16
C TYR A 371 10.13 -9.63 -20.09
N PHE A 372 9.31 -9.57 -19.04
CA PHE A 372 9.41 -10.43 -17.86
C PHE A 372 8.02 -10.88 -17.36
N GLU A 373 7.07 -11.08 -18.28
CA GLU A 373 5.67 -11.42 -17.98
C GLU A 373 5.54 -12.54 -16.95
N LYS A 374 6.27 -13.65 -17.15
CA LYS A 374 6.28 -14.78 -16.22
C LYS A 374 6.55 -14.40 -14.77
N TYR A 375 7.46 -13.43 -14.52
CA TYR A 375 7.89 -13.06 -13.16
C TYR A 375 7.01 -12.00 -12.50
N VAL A 376 6.14 -11.34 -13.25
CA VAL A 376 5.15 -10.39 -12.74
C VAL A 376 3.75 -10.97 -12.67
N ASP A 377 3.58 -12.21 -13.13
CA ASP A 377 2.36 -12.97 -12.99
C ASP A 377 2.03 -13.23 -11.52
N TYR A 378 0.75 -13.15 -11.16
CA TYR A 378 0.30 -13.36 -9.79
C TYR A 378 0.49 -14.80 -9.33
N ASP A 379 0.25 -15.77 -10.23
CA ASP A 379 0.37 -17.20 -9.92
C ASP A 379 1.82 -17.57 -9.69
N PHE A 380 2.75 -17.04 -10.47
CA PHE A 380 4.18 -17.26 -10.28
C PHE A 380 4.64 -16.84 -8.87
N THR A 381 4.23 -15.64 -8.43
CA THR A 381 4.60 -15.14 -7.09
C THR A 381 3.96 -16.00 -5.99
N SER A 382 2.70 -16.39 -6.15
CA SER A 382 1.97 -17.24 -5.22
C SER A 382 2.56 -18.65 -5.13
N GLU A 383 2.98 -19.22 -6.26
CA GLU A 383 3.66 -20.54 -6.31
C GLU A 383 5.05 -20.49 -5.63
N MET A 384 5.80 -19.41 -5.88
CA MET A 384 7.11 -19.23 -5.23
C MET A 384 6.95 -19.15 -3.71
N GLU A 385 5.98 -18.38 -3.20
CA GLU A 385 5.67 -18.30 -1.77
C GLU A 385 5.26 -19.67 -1.20
N SER A 386 4.45 -20.44 -1.95
CA SER A 386 4.05 -21.80 -1.56
C SER A 386 5.21 -22.78 -1.55
N ASN A 387 6.11 -22.67 -2.52
CA ASN A 387 7.32 -23.51 -2.57
C ASN A 387 8.30 -23.17 -1.43
N LEU A 388 8.38 -21.88 -1.03
CA LEU A 388 9.17 -21.48 0.14
C LEU A 388 8.58 -22.05 1.44
N ASP A 389 7.25 -22.15 1.57
CA ASP A 389 6.60 -22.82 2.70
C ASP A 389 6.96 -24.31 2.71
N ARG A 390 6.92 -25.00 1.56
CA ARG A 390 7.34 -26.41 1.44
C ARG A 390 8.81 -26.64 1.79
N VAL A 391 9.69 -25.68 1.48
CA VAL A 391 11.08 -25.72 1.93
C VAL A 391 11.16 -25.63 3.46
N SER A 392 10.35 -24.77 4.09
CA SER A 392 10.33 -24.63 5.55
C SER A 392 9.77 -25.87 6.26
N GLU A 393 8.87 -26.61 5.60
CA GLU A 393 8.31 -27.90 6.06
C GLU A 393 9.23 -29.10 5.79
N GLY A 394 10.34 -28.89 5.07
CA GLY A 394 11.27 -29.97 4.70
C GLY A 394 10.79 -30.85 3.54
N GLU A 395 9.71 -30.45 2.85
CA GLU A 395 9.17 -31.20 1.69
C GLU A 395 9.93 -30.91 0.38
N LEU A 396 10.64 -29.79 0.31
CA LEU A 396 11.37 -29.35 -0.87
C LEU A 396 12.78 -28.91 -0.50
N GLU A 397 13.77 -29.33 -1.28
CA GLU A 397 15.15 -28.93 -1.09
C GLU A 397 15.38 -27.47 -1.54
N ARG A 398 15.91 -26.63 -0.62
CA ARG A 398 16.18 -25.21 -0.87
C ARG A 398 17.06 -24.97 -2.10
N VAL A 399 18.10 -25.77 -2.29
CA VAL A 399 19.05 -25.59 -3.40
C VAL A 399 18.38 -25.91 -4.72
N GLN A 400 17.53 -26.93 -4.75
CA GLN A 400 16.76 -27.30 -5.93
C GLN A 400 15.81 -26.15 -6.33
N LEU A 401 15.03 -25.61 -5.41
CA LEU A 401 14.12 -24.48 -5.69
C LEU A 401 14.87 -23.26 -6.23
N LEU A 402 16.02 -22.93 -5.62
CA LEU A 402 16.82 -21.79 -6.06
C LEU A 402 17.41 -21.99 -7.48
N ASP A 403 17.79 -23.21 -7.81
CA ASP A 403 18.35 -23.56 -9.12
C ASP A 403 17.26 -23.54 -10.21
N GLU A 404 16.07 -24.09 -9.91
CA GLU A 404 14.89 -24.06 -10.78
C GLU A 404 14.41 -22.64 -11.07
N PHE A 405 14.53 -21.72 -10.10
CA PHE A 405 14.23 -20.31 -10.30
C PHE A 405 15.35 -19.59 -11.05
N TRP A 406 16.61 -19.77 -10.61
CA TRP A 406 17.72 -18.94 -11.05
C TRP A 406 18.15 -19.18 -12.49
N ARG A 407 18.16 -20.44 -12.96
CA ARG A 407 18.61 -20.75 -14.35
C ARG A 407 17.72 -20.08 -15.38
N PRO A 408 16.39 -20.31 -15.41
CA PRO A 408 15.53 -19.65 -16.38
C PRO A 408 15.57 -18.12 -16.27
N PHE A 409 15.62 -17.60 -15.04
CA PHE A 409 15.68 -16.15 -14.80
C PHE A 409 16.98 -15.55 -15.35
N LYS A 410 18.10 -16.24 -15.14
CA LYS A 410 19.38 -15.78 -15.68
C LYS A 410 19.40 -15.83 -17.19
N ASP A 411 18.90 -16.88 -17.82
CA ASP A 411 18.83 -17.04 -19.25
C ASP A 411 17.92 -15.95 -19.87
N ASP A 412 16.82 -15.63 -19.23
CA ASP A 412 15.92 -14.54 -19.60
C ASP A 412 16.60 -13.15 -19.53
N VAL A 413 17.42 -12.92 -18.52
CA VAL A 413 18.19 -11.68 -18.36
C VAL A 413 19.32 -11.60 -19.39
N ASP A 414 20.09 -12.67 -19.54
CA ASP A 414 21.22 -12.73 -20.49
C ASP A 414 20.72 -12.59 -21.94
N GLY A 415 19.59 -13.20 -22.28
CA GLY A 415 18.95 -13.06 -23.59
C GLY A 415 18.50 -11.64 -23.95
N ARG A 416 18.45 -10.75 -22.96
CA ARG A 416 18.02 -9.34 -23.12
C ARG A 416 19.17 -8.33 -22.96
N GLU A 417 20.42 -8.77 -22.76
CA GLU A 417 21.59 -7.87 -22.66
C GLU A 417 21.82 -7.00 -23.92
N GLY A 418 21.34 -7.44 -25.08
CA GLY A 418 21.50 -6.76 -26.37
C GLY A 418 20.35 -5.84 -26.76
N LEU A 419 19.35 -5.61 -25.91
CA LEU A 419 18.22 -4.73 -26.25
C LEU A 419 18.69 -3.29 -26.48
N ASP A 420 18.36 -2.73 -27.66
CA ASP A 420 18.56 -1.29 -27.89
C ASP A 420 17.55 -0.49 -27.08
N ALA A 421 18.02 0.56 -26.43
CA ALA A 421 17.17 1.46 -25.67
C ALA A 421 16.07 2.13 -26.53
N ARG A 422 16.27 2.25 -27.84
CA ARG A 422 15.27 2.79 -28.79
C ARG A 422 14.17 1.77 -29.03
N ASP A 423 14.52 0.51 -29.29
CA ASP A 423 13.54 -0.55 -29.51
C ASP A 423 12.63 -0.73 -28.27
N VAL A 424 13.23 -0.71 -27.07
CA VAL A 424 12.48 -0.74 -25.82
C VAL A 424 11.53 0.46 -25.69
N GLN A 425 12.01 1.65 -26.05
CA GLN A 425 11.21 2.88 -26.00
C GLN A 425 10.04 2.81 -26.99
N ASP A 426 10.26 2.35 -28.21
CA ASP A 426 9.22 2.27 -29.25
C ASP A 426 8.15 1.23 -28.90
N ILE A 427 8.54 0.09 -28.32
CA ILE A 427 7.61 -0.93 -27.81
C ILE A 427 6.77 -0.36 -26.65
N LEU A 428 7.40 0.35 -25.71
CA LEU A 428 6.68 0.97 -24.59
C LEU A 428 5.77 2.12 -25.04
N ASP A 429 6.19 2.90 -26.05
CA ASP A 429 5.37 3.96 -26.64
C ASP A 429 4.11 3.39 -27.30
N GLY A 430 4.24 2.26 -28.01
CA GLY A 430 3.10 1.55 -28.59
C GLY A 430 2.19 0.94 -27.50
N ALA A 431 2.75 0.29 -26.48
CA ALA A 431 1.98 -0.34 -25.41
C ALA A 431 1.22 0.68 -24.53
N LEU A 432 1.79 1.87 -24.36
CA LEU A 432 1.22 2.94 -23.56
C LEU A 432 0.41 3.94 -24.38
N GLY A 433 0.44 3.86 -25.71
CA GLY A 433 -0.24 4.76 -26.63
C GLY A 433 -1.71 5.01 -26.29
N PRO A 434 -2.54 3.96 -26.13
CA PRO A 434 -3.96 4.12 -25.78
C PRO A 434 -4.21 4.80 -24.43
N TYR A 435 -3.27 4.72 -23.51
CA TYR A 435 -3.33 5.40 -22.22
C TYR A 435 -2.85 6.86 -22.31
N LEU A 436 -1.78 7.09 -23.06
CA LEU A 436 -1.18 8.43 -23.20
C LEU A 436 -2.03 9.32 -24.10
N PHE A 437 -2.66 8.74 -25.12
CA PHE A 437 -3.40 9.42 -26.17
C PHE A 437 -4.76 8.72 -26.38
N PRO A 438 -5.65 8.71 -25.35
CA PRO A 438 -6.91 7.97 -25.42
C PRO A 438 -7.88 8.59 -26.42
N ALA A 439 -8.57 7.74 -27.21
CA ALA A 439 -9.68 8.18 -28.04
C ALA A 439 -10.89 8.61 -27.18
N ALA A 440 -11.55 9.66 -27.59
CA ALA A 440 -12.68 10.22 -26.85
C ALA A 440 -13.93 9.34 -26.83
N ASP A 441 -13.99 8.33 -27.73
CA ASP A 441 -15.12 7.40 -27.87
C ASP A 441 -15.15 6.29 -26.81
N GLY A 442 -14.16 6.25 -25.93
CA GLY A 442 -14.05 5.21 -24.90
C GLY A 442 -13.73 3.81 -25.44
N SER A 443 -13.34 3.68 -26.71
CA SER A 443 -12.97 2.40 -27.35
C SER A 443 -11.73 1.75 -26.76
N GLY A 444 -10.95 2.51 -25.96
CA GLY A 444 -9.63 2.12 -25.50
C GLY A 444 -8.56 2.11 -26.61
N ALA A 445 -8.87 2.71 -27.75
CA ALA A 445 -7.93 2.93 -28.83
C ALA A 445 -7.11 4.22 -28.60
N GLU A 446 -6.08 4.40 -29.40
CA GLU A 446 -5.28 5.62 -29.45
C GLU A 446 -5.89 6.62 -30.43
N ASP A 447 -5.97 7.91 -30.03
CA ASP A 447 -6.29 9.01 -30.93
C ASP A 447 -4.99 9.57 -31.53
N PRO A 448 -4.73 9.37 -32.84
CA PRO A 448 -3.53 9.87 -33.50
C PRO A 448 -3.41 11.42 -33.46
N ALA A 449 -4.54 12.15 -33.37
CA ALA A 449 -4.54 13.60 -33.30
C ALA A 449 -3.93 14.11 -32.00
N LEU A 450 -4.08 13.37 -30.89
CA LEU A 450 -3.46 13.71 -29.61
C LEU A 450 -1.93 13.57 -29.61
N ARG A 451 -1.34 12.87 -30.60
CA ARG A 451 0.11 12.81 -30.78
C ARG A 451 0.71 13.99 -31.54
N GLU A 452 -0.09 14.87 -32.10
CA GLU A 452 0.45 16.00 -32.83
C GLU A 452 1.20 16.97 -31.92
N CYS A 453 2.40 17.37 -32.33
CA CYS A 453 3.19 18.33 -31.58
C CYS A 453 2.70 19.77 -31.83
N GLY A 454 2.03 20.37 -30.85
CA GLY A 454 1.52 21.75 -30.95
C GLY A 454 2.60 22.85 -31.03
N GLN A 455 3.90 22.52 -30.83
CA GLN A 455 4.99 23.51 -30.88
C GLN A 455 5.63 23.63 -32.27
N CYS A 456 5.68 22.58 -33.05
CA CYS A 456 6.39 22.63 -34.36
C CYS A 456 5.46 22.89 -35.58
N GLY A 457 4.21 23.29 -35.33
CA GLY A 457 3.31 23.77 -36.41
C GLY A 457 2.88 22.72 -37.44
N GLY A 458 2.96 21.44 -37.10
CA GLY A 458 2.56 20.33 -37.97
C GLY A 458 3.73 19.44 -38.40
N GLY A 459 3.49 18.13 -38.43
CA GLY A 459 4.44 17.10 -38.87
C GLY A 459 5.32 16.48 -37.79
N GLY A 460 5.39 17.02 -36.58
CA GLY A 460 6.05 16.35 -35.43
C GLY A 460 5.04 15.57 -34.57
N ARG A 461 5.41 14.36 -34.12
CA ARG A 461 4.61 13.50 -33.25
C ARG A 461 5.21 13.46 -31.86
N LEU A 462 4.35 13.54 -30.83
CA LEU A 462 4.73 13.30 -29.45
C LEU A 462 4.85 11.79 -29.23
N GLY A 463 5.91 11.36 -28.58
CA GLY A 463 6.13 9.98 -28.21
C GLY A 463 6.85 9.85 -26.89
N LEU A 464 6.75 8.69 -26.27
CA LEU A 464 7.41 8.37 -25.02
C LEU A 464 8.94 8.45 -25.21
N LYS A 465 9.60 9.17 -24.33
CA LYS A 465 11.05 9.27 -24.24
C LYS A 465 11.50 8.89 -22.83
N LEU A 466 12.62 8.16 -22.76
CA LEU A 466 13.21 7.72 -21.49
C LEU A 466 14.50 8.50 -21.23
N SER A 467 14.62 9.01 -20.00
CA SER A 467 15.82 9.69 -19.53
C SER A 467 16.25 9.14 -18.15
N ARG A 468 17.44 9.56 -17.68
CA ARG A 468 17.90 9.22 -16.32
C ARG A 468 17.01 9.80 -15.23
N SER A 469 16.27 10.85 -15.51
CA SER A 469 15.34 11.50 -14.58
C SER A 469 13.90 10.98 -14.66
N GLY A 470 13.61 10.05 -15.57
CA GLY A 470 12.29 9.45 -15.75
C GLY A 470 11.80 9.52 -17.19
N ALA A 471 10.54 9.13 -17.40
CA ALA A 471 9.86 9.16 -18.68
C ALA A 471 9.19 10.53 -18.94
N PHE A 472 9.15 10.96 -20.20
CA PHE A 472 8.51 12.20 -20.67
C PHE A 472 8.02 12.02 -22.09
N LEU A 473 7.15 12.90 -22.56
CA LEU A 473 6.78 12.98 -23.98
C LEU A 473 7.69 13.96 -24.70
N GLY A 474 8.24 13.56 -25.83
CA GLY A 474 9.11 14.38 -26.66
C GLY A 474 8.70 14.34 -28.13
N CYS A 475 8.93 15.43 -28.85
CA CYS A 475 8.62 15.53 -30.26
C CYS A 475 9.57 14.66 -31.12
N SER A 476 9.03 14.03 -32.18
CA SER A 476 9.81 13.28 -33.16
C SER A 476 10.81 14.14 -33.96
N ASN A 477 10.54 15.44 -34.12
CA ASN A 477 11.38 16.39 -34.82
C ASN A 477 12.51 16.96 -33.94
N TYR A 478 12.80 16.32 -32.80
CA TYR A 478 13.95 16.70 -31.99
C TYR A 478 15.26 16.30 -32.67
N ASP A 479 16.10 17.30 -32.96
CA ASP A 479 17.44 17.05 -33.50
C ASP A 479 18.46 16.96 -32.35
N ARG A 480 19.13 15.81 -32.25
CA ARG A 480 20.13 15.56 -31.23
C ARG A 480 21.49 16.20 -31.56
N GLU A 481 21.79 16.40 -32.83
CA GLU A 481 23.07 16.93 -33.27
C GLU A 481 23.06 18.45 -33.36
N ASP A 482 21.90 19.04 -33.71
CA ASP A 482 21.72 20.50 -33.75
C ASP A 482 20.46 20.92 -32.99
N SER A 483 20.60 21.09 -31.66
CA SER A 483 19.50 21.48 -30.76
C SER A 483 18.85 22.84 -31.11
N GLY A 484 19.41 23.60 -32.05
CA GLY A 484 18.86 24.84 -32.54
C GLY A 484 17.94 24.72 -33.73
N LYS A 485 17.99 23.57 -34.49
CA LYS A 485 17.20 23.35 -35.69
C LYS A 485 15.97 22.48 -35.50
N GLY A 486 15.93 21.66 -34.44
CA GLY A 486 14.82 20.74 -34.16
C GLY A 486 13.80 21.29 -33.17
N CYS A 487 12.69 20.58 -33.04
CA CYS A 487 11.65 20.90 -32.07
C CYS A 487 12.05 20.37 -30.66
N ASN A 488 12.20 21.27 -29.70
CA ASN A 488 12.56 20.93 -28.31
C ASN A 488 11.34 20.71 -27.40
N ALA A 489 10.17 20.41 -27.97
CA ALA A 489 8.96 20.15 -27.20
C ALA A 489 9.15 18.96 -26.28
N THR A 490 9.03 19.18 -24.96
CA THR A 490 9.06 18.15 -23.94
C THR A 490 7.93 18.38 -22.96
N LEU A 491 7.14 17.36 -22.66
CA LEU A 491 6.03 17.40 -21.73
C LEU A 491 6.25 16.37 -20.62
N PRO A 492 6.11 16.74 -19.33
CA PRO A 492 6.13 15.77 -18.25
C PRO A 492 4.96 14.80 -18.40
N LEU A 493 5.24 13.50 -18.28
CA LEU A 493 4.21 12.46 -18.43
C LEU A 493 3.05 12.64 -17.46
N THR A 494 3.35 13.07 -16.23
CA THR A 494 2.36 13.32 -15.17
C THR A 494 1.43 14.49 -15.48
N ALA A 495 1.94 15.56 -16.07
CA ALA A 495 1.14 16.74 -16.40
C ALA A 495 0.19 16.45 -17.56
N PHE A 496 0.65 15.75 -18.58
CA PHE A 496 -0.15 15.39 -19.74
C PHE A 496 -1.34 14.49 -19.36
N VAL A 497 -1.09 13.46 -18.56
CA VAL A 497 -2.13 12.51 -18.14
C VAL A 497 -3.17 13.17 -17.21
N ARG A 498 -2.78 14.11 -16.35
CA ARG A 498 -3.74 14.84 -15.49
C ARG A 498 -4.71 15.69 -16.26
N LEU A 499 -4.25 16.41 -17.27
CA LEU A 499 -5.10 17.28 -18.07
C LEU A 499 -6.17 16.50 -18.85
N HIS A 500 -5.83 15.30 -19.31
CA HIS A 500 -6.83 14.40 -19.92
C HIS A 500 -7.83 13.85 -18.92
N ALA A 501 -7.42 13.53 -17.71
CA ALA A 501 -8.29 12.95 -16.68
C ALA A 501 -9.30 14.00 -16.11
N GLU A 502 -8.98 15.29 -16.18
CA GLU A 502 -9.82 16.38 -15.67
C GLU A 502 -10.86 16.89 -16.68
N GLY A 503 -11.02 16.20 -17.84
CA GLY A 503 -12.10 16.47 -18.81
C GLY A 503 -11.89 17.70 -19.68
N GLY A 504 -10.65 18.01 -20.02
CA GLY A 504 -10.33 19.09 -20.96
C GLY A 504 -10.91 18.79 -22.35
N ASP A 505 -11.93 19.55 -22.74
CA ASP A 505 -12.65 19.47 -24.04
C ASP A 505 -11.83 20.05 -25.22
N GLY A 506 -10.53 20.25 -25.01
CA GLY A 506 -9.61 20.90 -25.96
C GLY A 506 -8.99 19.94 -26.96
N THR A 507 -8.69 20.45 -28.16
CA THR A 507 -7.84 19.74 -29.14
C THR A 507 -6.46 19.45 -28.54
N SER A 508 -5.78 18.37 -29.00
CA SER A 508 -4.45 17.97 -28.52
C SER A 508 -3.41 19.09 -28.49
N GLY A 509 -3.53 20.05 -29.41
CA GLY A 509 -2.67 21.24 -29.45
C GLY A 509 -2.95 22.20 -28.29
N GLU A 510 -4.18 22.29 -27.80
CA GLU A 510 -4.57 23.13 -26.65
C GLU A 510 -4.18 22.44 -25.34
N ILE A 511 -4.42 21.15 -25.22
CA ILE A 511 -3.99 20.34 -24.05
C ILE A 511 -2.48 20.32 -23.93
N ALA A 512 -1.77 20.16 -25.05
CA ALA A 512 -0.31 20.25 -25.07
C ALA A 512 0.20 21.67 -24.75
N ARG A 513 -0.52 22.71 -25.17
CA ARG A 513 -0.23 24.10 -24.83
C ARG A 513 -0.54 24.39 -23.37
N GLU A 514 -1.63 23.88 -22.83
CA GLU A 514 -1.96 24.01 -21.42
C GLU A 514 -1.00 23.21 -20.52
N ALA A 515 -0.64 21.99 -20.89
CA ALA A 515 0.38 21.22 -20.20
C ALA A 515 1.76 21.89 -20.25
N ALA A 516 2.12 22.44 -21.43
CA ALA A 516 3.34 23.22 -21.59
C ALA A 516 3.26 24.56 -20.85
N ALA A 517 2.10 25.21 -20.85
CA ALA A 517 1.86 26.44 -20.11
C ALA A 517 1.83 26.22 -18.60
N ALA A 518 1.24 25.11 -18.12
CA ALA A 518 1.28 24.72 -16.71
C ALA A 518 2.72 24.38 -16.28
N ALA A 519 3.45 23.60 -17.06
CA ALA A 519 4.87 23.29 -16.83
C ALA A 519 5.76 24.54 -16.99
N ALA A 520 5.42 25.44 -17.93
CA ALA A 520 6.10 26.72 -18.10
C ALA A 520 5.74 27.71 -16.99
N LYS A 521 4.50 27.70 -16.49
CA LYS A 521 4.05 28.53 -15.36
C LYS A 521 4.72 28.09 -14.07
N GLU A 522 4.88 26.77 -13.86
CA GLU A 522 5.67 26.21 -12.75
C GLU A 522 7.16 26.55 -12.87
N THR A 523 7.67 26.80 -14.07
CA THR A 523 9.08 27.14 -14.34
C THR A 523 9.33 28.61 -14.64
N ALA A 524 8.35 29.36 -15.14
CA ALA A 524 8.49 30.79 -15.48
C ALA A 524 8.57 31.69 -14.23
N ALA A 525 8.14 31.19 -13.08
CA ALA A 525 8.31 31.84 -11.78
C ALA A 525 9.67 31.57 -11.13
N LEU A 526 10.59 30.89 -11.82
CA LEU A 526 11.91 30.56 -11.29
C LEU A 526 13.02 31.37 -12.00
N PRO A 527 13.99 31.92 -11.27
CA PRO A 527 14.22 31.77 -9.82
C PRO A 527 13.17 32.55 -9.00
N ARG A 528 12.48 31.86 -8.07
CA ARG A 528 11.61 32.49 -7.11
C ARG A 528 12.40 32.88 -5.88
N GLU A 529 12.46 34.15 -5.57
CA GLU A 529 13.04 34.65 -4.32
C GLU A 529 12.04 34.48 -3.18
N LEU A 530 12.49 33.85 -2.10
CA LEU A 530 11.68 33.59 -0.90
C LEU A 530 11.89 34.67 0.16
N GLY A 531 13.01 35.35 0.14
CA GLY A 531 13.42 36.36 1.10
C GLY A 531 14.91 36.27 1.43
N MET A 532 15.31 36.93 2.51
CA MET A 532 16.70 36.93 2.98
C MET A 532 16.81 36.17 4.30
N ASP A 533 17.87 35.41 4.45
CA ASP A 533 18.24 34.80 5.72
C ASP A 533 18.80 35.90 6.67
N GLU A 534 18.13 36.10 7.79
CA GLU A 534 18.50 37.17 8.76
C GLU A 534 19.87 36.95 9.38
N ILE A 535 20.37 35.72 9.46
CA ILE A 535 21.64 35.38 10.08
C ILE A 535 22.80 35.63 9.13
N SER A 536 22.68 35.20 7.87
CA SER A 536 23.77 35.34 6.89
C SER A 536 23.65 36.58 6.00
N GLY A 537 22.47 37.21 5.95
CA GLY A 537 22.18 38.33 5.04
C GLY A 537 22.15 37.92 3.57
N LEU A 538 21.99 36.62 3.26
CA LEU A 538 21.99 36.11 1.90
C LEU A 538 20.54 35.82 1.41
N ALA A 539 20.33 36.08 0.13
CA ALA A 539 19.04 35.78 -0.50
C ALA A 539 18.79 34.28 -0.61
N VAL A 540 17.56 33.85 -0.30
CA VAL A 540 17.08 32.48 -0.45
C VAL A 540 16.20 32.42 -1.69
N SER A 541 16.50 31.50 -2.61
CA SER A 541 15.74 31.32 -3.84
C SER A 541 15.49 29.84 -4.19
N VAL A 542 14.34 29.60 -4.81
CA VAL A 542 14.03 28.32 -5.46
C VAL A 542 14.48 28.40 -6.90
N ARG A 543 15.27 27.44 -7.36
CA ARG A 543 15.82 27.38 -8.72
C ARG A 543 15.63 25.99 -9.35
N LYS A 544 15.65 25.94 -10.68
CA LYS A 544 15.64 24.68 -11.45
C LYS A 544 17.05 24.35 -11.94
N GLY A 545 17.48 23.13 -11.73
CA GLY A 545 18.75 22.60 -12.21
C GLY A 545 18.59 21.31 -13.01
N PRO A 546 19.71 20.74 -13.50
CA PRO A 546 19.67 19.49 -14.30
C PRO A 546 19.09 18.28 -13.53
N TYR A 547 19.03 18.36 -12.20
CA TYR A 547 18.55 17.29 -11.32
C TYR A 547 17.21 17.62 -10.65
N GLY A 548 16.49 18.64 -11.12
CA GLY A 548 15.22 19.09 -10.56
C GLY A 548 15.30 20.43 -9.81
N LEU A 549 14.27 20.70 -9.02
CA LEU A 549 14.17 21.93 -8.21
C LEU A 549 15.15 21.87 -7.03
N TYR A 550 15.75 23.00 -6.72
CA TYR A 550 16.64 23.14 -5.58
C TYR A 550 16.52 24.51 -4.92
N LEU A 551 16.80 24.54 -3.62
CA LEU A 551 16.93 25.77 -2.83
C LEU A 551 18.36 26.26 -2.91
N GLN A 552 18.54 27.56 -3.02
CA GLN A 552 19.83 28.20 -3.03
C GLN A 552 19.87 29.35 -2.03
N LEU A 553 20.91 29.37 -1.20
CA LEU A 553 21.26 30.49 -0.32
C LEU A 553 22.46 31.21 -0.93
N GLY A 554 22.29 32.48 -1.23
CA GLY A 554 23.31 33.32 -1.89
C GLY A 554 23.32 33.16 -3.42
N GLU A 555 23.98 34.09 -4.12
CA GLU A 555 23.94 34.15 -5.60
C GLU A 555 25.09 33.36 -6.24
N SER A 556 26.25 33.28 -5.64
CA SER A 556 27.43 32.61 -6.22
C SER A 556 28.18 31.75 -5.20
N LYS A 557 28.87 30.73 -5.72
CA LYS A 557 29.75 29.88 -4.90
C LYS A 557 30.89 30.62 -4.21
N ALA A 558 31.19 31.84 -4.64
CA ALA A 558 32.24 32.68 -4.04
C ALA A 558 31.76 33.37 -2.75
N GLN A 559 30.44 33.44 -2.51
CA GLN A 559 29.92 34.05 -1.29
C GLN A 559 30.10 33.10 -0.10
N ARG A 560 30.60 33.67 1.02
CA ARG A 560 30.71 32.91 2.27
C ARG A 560 29.29 32.56 2.77
N GLY A 561 29.05 31.30 3.01
CA GLY A 561 27.72 30.82 3.41
C GLY A 561 26.84 30.29 2.27
N PHE A 562 27.32 30.34 1.00
CA PHE A 562 26.60 29.78 -0.13
C PHE A 562 26.26 28.30 0.07
N ARG A 563 24.97 27.95 -0.09
CA ARG A 563 24.46 26.57 0.02
C ARG A 563 23.47 26.26 -1.09
N ARG A 564 23.40 24.97 -1.46
CA ARG A 564 22.40 24.41 -2.35
C ARG A 564 21.89 23.09 -1.81
N VAL A 565 20.57 22.92 -1.77
CA VAL A 565 19.92 21.68 -1.35
C VAL A 565 18.81 21.36 -2.33
N GLY A 566 18.72 20.11 -2.79
CA GLY A 566 17.60 19.67 -3.64
C GLY A 566 16.27 19.80 -2.87
N LEU A 567 15.23 20.27 -3.53
CA LEU A 567 13.90 20.36 -2.94
C LEU A 567 13.39 18.94 -2.60
N ALA A 568 12.83 18.76 -1.42
CA ALA A 568 12.32 17.47 -1.00
C ALA A 568 11.15 17.02 -1.90
N LYS A 569 11.07 15.71 -2.20
CA LYS A 569 10.00 15.15 -3.01
C LYS A 569 8.63 15.44 -2.35
N GLY A 570 7.73 16.05 -3.11
CA GLY A 570 6.39 16.40 -2.64
C GLY A 570 6.18 17.87 -2.27
N LEU A 571 7.25 18.64 -2.12
CA LEU A 571 7.16 20.09 -1.96
C LEU A 571 7.11 20.78 -3.34
N LYS A 572 6.14 21.64 -3.53
CA LYS A 572 6.04 22.44 -4.75
C LYS A 572 6.82 23.75 -4.59
N ALA A 573 7.39 24.22 -5.71
CA ALA A 573 8.13 25.51 -5.71
C ALA A 573 7.27 26.70 -5.31
N GLU A 574 5.95 26.62 -5.52
CA GLU A 574 4.97 27.66 -5.23
C GLU A 574 4.54 27.72 -3.76
N ASP A 575 4.57 26.57 -3.06
CA ASP A 575 4.04 26.44 -1.70
C ASP A 575 5.10 26.63 -0.62
N ILE A 576 6.40 26.48 -0.97
CA ILE A 576 7.47 26.56 0.03
C ILE A 576 7.63 27.97 0.59
N THR A 577 7.66 28.06 1.90
CA THR A 577 7.91 29.31 2.64
C THR A 577 9.39 29.55 2.91
N LEU A 578 9.77 30.77 3.25
CA LEU A 578 11.15 31.12 3.63
C LEU A 578 11.63 30.30 4.85
N VAL A 579 10.76 30.09 5.83
CA VAL A 579 11.09 29.33 7.06
C VAL A 579 11.39 27.88 6.72
N GLU A 580 10.58 27.24 5.90
CA GLU A 580 10.79 25.85 5.46
C GLU A 580 12.05 25.73 4.59
N ALA A 581 12.29 26.71 3.71
CA ALA A 581 13.50 26.74 2.88
C ALA A 581 14.78 26.87 3.69
N LEU A 582 14.78 27.70 4.73
CA LEU A 582 15.91 27.85 5.66
C LEU A 582 16.17 26.58 6.45
N ALA A 583 15.10 25.93 6.96
CA ALA A 583 15.20 24.64 7.63
C ALA A 583 15.82 23.56 6.70
N GLU A 584 15.46 23.56 5.42
CA GLU A 584 16.03 22.66 4.42
C GLU A 584 17.52 23.00 4.12
N LEU A 585 17.86 24.28 4.06
CA LEU A 585 19.22 24.76 3.79
C LEU A 585 20.18 24.62 4.98
N GLU A 586 19.66 24.34 6.18
CA GLU A 586 20.48 24.05 7.36
C GLU A 586 21.35 22.80 7.19
N PHE A 587 20.93 21.88 6.34
CA PHE A 587 21.68 20.65 6.10
C PHE A 587 22.88 20.84 5.18
N PRO A 588 24.03 20.20 5.50
CA PRO A 588 24.30 19.30 6.63
C PRO A 588 24.37 20.07 7.97
N LYS A 589 23.62 19.61 8.99
CA LYS A 589 23.57 20.18 10.33
C LYS A 589 24.47 19.41 11.27
N THR A 590 25.43 20.10 11.91
CA THR A 590 26.27 19.50 12.95
C THR A 590 25.54 19.62 14.28
N LEU A 591 25.28 18.49 14.93
CA LEU A 591 24.59 18.43 16.21
C LEU A 591 25.54 18.70 17.39
N GLY A 592 26.79 18.29 17.28
CA GLY A 592 27.77 18.43 18.32
C GLY A 592 28.93 17.43 18.16
N ALA A 593 29.80 17.37 19.17
CA ALA A 593 30.89 16.39 19.24
C ALA A 593 30.40 15.11 19.93
N HIS A 594 30.72 13.94 19.36
CA HIS A 594 30.37 12.64 19.94
C HIS A 594 31.07 12.44 21.29
N PRO A 595 30.35 12.03 22.35
CA PRO A 595 30.91 11.92 23.69
C PRO A 595 32.08 10.94 23.82
N GLY A 596 32.19 9.95 22.92
CA GLY A 596 33.21 8.89 22.99
C GLY A 596 34.56 9.25 22.36
N ASP A 597 34.57 10.09 21.30
CA ASP A 597 35.80 10.37 20.53
C ASP A 597 35.96 11.84 20.12
N GLY A 598 34.98 12.70 20.40
CA GLY A 598 35.03 14.12 20.09
C GLY A 598 34.82 14.45 18.60
N GLU A 599 34.60 13.47 17.72
CA GLU A 599 34.30 13.74 16.31
C GLU A 599 32.88 14.28 16.12
N PRO A 600 32.62 15.09 15.08
CA PRO A 600 31.31 15.70 14.88
C PRO A 600 30.24 14.69 14.45
N VAL A 601 29.11 14.75 15.11
CA VAL A 601 27.89 14.07 14.66
C VAL A 601 27.10 15.02 13.75
N VAL A 602 26.83 14.57 12.52
CA VAL A 602 26.24 15.42 11.47
C VAL A 602 24.99 14.78 10.90
N VAL A 603 23.89 15.54 10.82
CA VAL A 603 22.70 15.15 10.05
C VAL A 603 22.92 15.54 8.60
N ARG A 604 22.69 14.60 7.71
CA ARG A 604 22.79 14.81 6.26
C ARG A 604 21.54 14.32 5.54
N LYS A 605 21.26 14.90 4.38
CA LYS A 605 20.25 14.39 3.45
C LYS A 605 20.91 13.62 2.33
N GLY A 606 20.48 12.39 2.13
CA GLY A 606 20.93 11.50 1.06
C GLY A 606 19.83 11.14 0.08
N ARG A 607 20.18 10.37 -0.95
CA ARG A 607 19.22 9.89 -1.98
C ARG A 607 18.03 9.10 -1.39
N TYR A 608 18.25 8.50 -0.22
CA TYR A 608 17.27 7.63 0.47
C TYR A 608 16.68 8.28 1.73
N GLY A 609 16.75 9.60 1.84
CA GLY A 609 16.26 10.35 3.00
C GLY A 609 17.38 10.87 3.91
N PRO A 610 17.02 11.51 5.03
CA PRO A 610 17.96 12.03 6.01
C PRO A 610 18.69 10.89 6.76
N TYR A 611 19.92 11.14 7.15
CA TYR A 611 20.74 10.19 7.91
C TYR A 611 21.73 10.91 8.80
N LEU A 612 22.07 10.27 9.91
CA LEU A 612 23.16 10.65 10.81
C LEU A 612 24.48 10.13 10.26
N GLN A 613 25.54 10.93 10.42
CA GLN A 613 26.89 10.52 10.12
C GLN A 613 27.82 10.90 11.27
N HIS A 614 28.62 9.93 11.70
CA HIS A 614 29.74 10.10 12.63
C HIS A 614 30.93 9.31 12.08
N GLY A 615 31.98 10.00 11.67
CA GLY A 615 33.10 9.40 10.95
C GLY A 615 32.67 8.59 9.73
N ASP A 616 32.98 7.28 9.70
CA ASP A 616 32.56 6.32 8.67
C ASP A 616 31.23 5.59 9.02
N THR A 617 30.65 5.82 10.19
CA THR A 617 29.37 5.24 10.61
C THR A 617 28.21 6.10 10.17
N THR A 618 27.15 5.47 9.63
CA THR A 618 25.94 6.16 9.22
C THR A 618 24.71 5.42 9.73
N ALA A 619 23.73 6.16 10.27
CA ALA A 619 22.41 5.65 10.64
C ALA A 619 21.34 6.43 9.87
N ARG A 620 20.38 5.73 9.27
CA ARG A 620 19.25 6.36 8.58
C ARG A 620 18.29 6.93 9.62
N LEU A 621 17.84 8.16 9.42
CA LEU A 621 16.72 8.74 10.14
C LEU A 621 15.43 8.42 9.39
N ASP A 622 14.46 7.86 10.09
CA ASP A 622 13.11 7.68 9.58
C ASP A 622 12.25 8.83 10.12
N PRO A 623 11.68 9.70 9.25
CA PRO A 623 10.89 10.85 9.70
C PRO A 623 9.64 10.47 10.50
N ASP A 624 9.17 9.23 10.33
CA ASP A 624 7.97 8.72 11.01
C ASP A 624 8.30 7.98 12.33
N GLU A 625 9.55 7.55 12.51
CA GLU A 625 10.00 6.78 13.68
C GLU A 625 10.94 7.59 14.59
N ASP A 626 11.77 8.44 14.00
CA ASP A 626 12.79 9.21 14.70
C ASP A 626 12.33 10.68 14.80
N ALA A 627 12.98 11.49 15.64
CA ALA A 627 12.73 12.92 15.66
C ALA A 627 12.95 13.55 14.28
N ARG A 628 12.21 14.59 13.97
CA ARG A 628 12.40 15.32 12.70
C ARG A 628 13.85 15.69 12.52
N PRO A 629 14.42 15.59 11.31
CA PRO A 629 15.86 15.77 11.08
C PRO A 629 16.43 17.11 11.57
N GLY A 630 15.58 18.14 11.68
CA GLY A 630 15.95 19.45 12.23
C GLY A 630 15.84 19.57 13.75
N GLU A 631 15.13 18.66 14.40
CA GLU A 631 14.77 18.69 15.82
C GLU A 631 15.54 17.65 16.66
N ILE A 632 16.29 16.75 16.00
CA ILE A 632 17.02 15.71 16.70
C ILE A 632 18.18 16.31 17.53
N GLU A 633 18.24 15.92 18.79
CA GLU A 633 19.30 16.31 19.72
C GLU A 633 20.50 15.36 19.65
N LEU A 634 21.67 15.83 20.10
CA LEU A 634 22.91 15.06 20.02
C LEU A 634 22.82 13.72 20.75
N GLU A 635 22.19 13.69 21.92
CA GLU A 635 22.05 12.48 22.75
C GLU A 635 21.23 11.40 22.03
N ALA A 636 20.09 11.78 21.47
CA ALA A 636 19.25 10.87 20.68
C ALA A 636 19.97 10.38 19.40
N ALA A 637 20.72 11.27 18.76
CA ALA A 637 21.51 10.93 17.58
C ALA A 637 22.64 9.94 17.88
N VAL A 638 23.29 10.03 19.03
CA VAL A 638 24.34 9.10 19.49
C VAL A 638 23.72 7.71 19.72
N VAL A 639 22.59 7.63 20.42
CA VAL A 639 21.87 6.37 20.65
C VAL A 639 21.48 5.70 19.33
N LEU A 640 20.93 6.46 18.38
CA LEU A 640 20.56 5.95 17.06
C LEU A 640 21.79 5.47 16.24
N LEU A 641 22.93 6.14 16.38
CA LEU A 641 24.18 5.71 15.74
C LEU A 641 24.73 4.42 16.35
N GLU A 642 24.57 4.20 17.64
CA GLU A 642 24.95 2.96 18.31
C GLU A 642 24.01 1.81 17.96
N GLU A 643 22.68 2.04 17.92
CA GLU A 643 21.67 1.00 17.65
C GLU A 643 21.54 0.67 16.17
N LYS A 644 21.41 1.67 15.32
CA LYS A 644 21.13 1.53 13.88
C LYS A 644 22.35 1.75 12.98
N GLY A 645 23.49 2.16 13.53
CA GLY A 645 24.68 2.57 12.80
C GLY A 645 25.29 1.44 11.97
N LYS A 646 25.58 1.73 10.70
CA LYS A 646 26.26 0.82 9.77
C LYS A 646 27.54 1.48 9.25
N LEU A 647 28.65 0.78 9.34
CA LEU A 647 29.91 1.21 8.73
C LEU A 647 29.70 1.41 7.22
N ARG A 648 30.03 2.61 6.74
CA ARG A 648 29.96 2.95 5.33
C ARG A 648 30.97 2.08 4.58
N ARG A 649 30.51 1.15 3.73
CA ARG A 649 31.38 0.41 2.83
C ARG A 649 32.05 1.42 1.89
N ARG A 650 33.31 1.73 2.13
CA ARG A 650 34.16 2.49 1.19
C ARG A 650 34.20 1.70 -0.12
N GLY A 651 33.52 2.18 -1.13
CA GLY A 651 33.82 1.82 -2.52
C GLY A 651 35.28 2.17 -2.77
N GLY A 652 36.09 1.15 -3.08
CA GLY A 652 37.55 1.24 -3.10
C GLY A 652 38.07 2.46 -3.85
N SER A 653 38.73 3.36 -3.11
CA SER A 653 39.70 4.30 -3.65
C SER A 653 41.00 4.13 -2.85
N LYS A 654 42.05 3.95 -3.58
CA LYS A 654 43.41 3.68 -3.13
C LYS A 654 43.89 4.75 -2.13
N ALA A 655 44.51 4.28 -1.05
CA ALA A 655 45.27 5.10 -0.14
C ALA A 655 46.35 5.93 -0.89
N GLY A 656 46.19 7.23 -0.88
CA GLY A 656 47.21 8.17 -1.34
C GLY A 656 48.07 8.64 -0.17
N LYS A 657 49.35 8.30 -0.21
CA LYS A 657 50.39 8.84 0.66
C LYS A 657 50.45 10.36 0.52
N GLN A 658 50.47 11.05 1.64
CA GLN A 658 50.93 12.42 1.72
C GLN A 658 52.40 12.54 1.22
N LYS A 659 52.63 13.44 0.29
CA LYS A 659 53.82 14.27 0.20
C LYS A 659 53.60 15.50 -0.66
N GLY A 660 54.08 16.60 -0.16
CA GLY A 660 53.99 17.98 -0.44
C GLY A 660 54.29 18.51 -1.84
N ALA A 661 53.78 19.71 -1.94
CA ALA A 661 54.27 20.87 -2.70
C ALA A 661 54.71 20.75 -4.16
N GLY A 662 54.00 21.48 -5.00
CA GLY A 662 54.67 22.28 -6.03
C GLY A 662 54.39 21.96 -7.48
N LYS A 663 53.84 22.95 -8.17
CA LYS A 663 54.00 23.31 -9.59
C LYS A 663 53.09 22.74 -10.66
N GLU A 664 52.32 23.64 -11.14
CA GLU A 664 51.89 24.08 -12.48
C GLU A 664 52.25 23.27 -13.75
N LYS A 665 51.24 23.34 -14.68
CA LYS A 665 51.29 23.24 -16.15
C LYS A 665 51.41 21.84 -16.77
N THR A 666 50.56 21.40 -17.65
CA THR A 666 50.14 21.82 -18.98
C THR A 666 49.24 20.77 -19.62
N LYS A 667 48.37 21.23 -20.53
CA LYS A 667 47.50 20.45 -21.42
C LYS A 667 48.30 19.53 -22.34
N ALA A 668 47.80 18.32 -22.59
CA ALA A 668 47.74 17.76 -23.96
C ALA A 668 46.79 16.55 -24.08
N LYS A 669 46.03 16.54 -25.13
CA LYS A 669 45.17 15.52 -25.69
C LYS A 669 45.86 14.16 -25.85
N LYS A 670 45.13 13.05 -25.63
CA LYS A 670 45.13 11.94 -26.63
C LYS A 670 43.92 11.02 -26.47
N LYS A 671 43.34 10.71 -27.62
CA LYS A 671 42.24 9.82 -27.91
C LYS A 671 42.59 8.33 -27.76
N ALA A 672 41.53 7.56 -27.46
CA ALA A 672 41.25 6.19 -27.91
C ALA A 672 41.98 5.02 -27.25
N LYS A 673 41.24 4.16 -26.59
CA LYS A 673 40.92 2.80 -27.05
C LYS A 673 40.08 2.05 -26.03
N ALA A 674 38.93 1.56 -26.48
CA ALA A 674 38.14 0.57 -25.80
C ALA A 674 38.98 -0.71 -25.59
N LYS A 675 38.89 -1.28 -24.37
CA LYS A 675 39.13 -2.72 -24.18
C LYS A 675 38.31 -3.22 -23.00
N ALA A 676 37.56 -4.24 -23.27
CA ALA A 676 36.83 -5.07 -22.35
C ALA A 676 37.69 -5.51 -21.17
N SER A 677 37.17 -5.37 -19.93
CA SER A 677 37.77 -5.98 -18.77
C SER A 677 36.84 -7.05 -18.21
N GLY A 678 37.08 -8.29 -18.61
CA GLY A 678 36.57 -9.47 -17.94
C GLY A 678 37.05 -9.47 -16.48
N LYS A 679 36.17 -9.69 -15.53
CA LYS A 679 36.49 -9.88 -14.11
C LYS A 679 37.27 -11.18 -13.97
N LYS A 680 38.56 -11.10 -13.63
CA LYS A 680 39.36 -12.24 -13.22
C LYS A 680 38.81 -12.87 -11.92
N PRO A 681 38.79 -14.21 -11.81
CA PRO A 681 38.43 -14.88 -10.55
C PRO A 681 39.40 -14.52 -9.44
N ARG A 682 38.88 -14.32 -8.21
CA ARG A 682 39.68 -13.99 -7.02
C ARG A 682 40.67 -15.11 -6.73
N SER A 683 41.97 -14.79 -6.70
CA SER A 683 43.03 -15.75 -6.35
C SER A 683 42.83 -16.33 -4.94
N LEU A 684 42.97 -17.66 -4.79
CA LEU A 684 42.97 -18.33 -3.51
C LEU A 684 44.15 -17.79 -2.66
N SER A 685 43.86 -17.33 -1.43
CA SER A 685 44.90 -16.95 -0.46
C SER A 685 45.22 -18.14 0.46
N GLY A 686 46.43 -18.18 1.04
CA GLY A 686 46.81 -19.20 2.02
C GLY A 686 45.84 -19.30 3.18
N TYR A 687 45.32 -18.15 3.65
CA TYR A 687 44.25 -18.13 4.69
C TYR A 687 42.97 -18.83 4.24
N ASN A 688 42.54 -18.65 3.00
CA ASN A 688 41.32 -19.28 2.49
C ASN A 688 41.51 -20.79 2.36
N LEU A 689 42.71 -21.23 1.99
CA LEU A 689 43.05 -22.67 1.94
C LEU A 689 43.05 -23.28 3.33
N PHE A 690 43.68 -22.63 4.32
CA PHE A 690 43.63 -23.01 5.72
C PHE A 690 42.22 -23.12 6.29
N CYS A 691 41.37 -22.07 6.05
CA CYS A 691 40.00 -22.11 6.49
C CYS A 691 39.22 -23.27 5.90
N LYS A 692 39.43 -23.60 4.62
CA LYS A 692 38.78 -24.74 3.96
C LYS A 692 39.16 -26.07 4.59
N GLU A 693 40.46 -26.28 4.93
CA GLU A 693 40.96 -27.47 5.59
C GLU A 693 40.44 -27.54 7.04
N ALA A 694 40.54 -26.50 7.82
CA ALA A 694 40.08 -26.42 9.20
C ALA A 694 38.57 -26.68 9.34
N TRP A 695 37.75 -26.17 8.38
CA TRP A 695 36.32 -26.51 8.32
C TRP A 695 36.07 -27.97 7.96
N ALA A 696 36.88 -28.57 7.12
CA ALA A 696 36.76 -29.99 6.79
C ALA A 696 37.10 -30.90 8.00
N ASP A 697 38.06 -30.49 8.82
CA ASP A 697 38.44 -31.22 10.04
C ASP A 697 37.36 -31.09 11.12
N LEU A 698 36.75 -29.91 11.30
CA LEU A 698 35.63 -29.73 12.23
C LEU A 698 34.38 -30.57 11.85
N ARG A 699 34.19 -30.83 10.56
CA ARG A 699 33.08 -31.69 10.09
C ARG A 699 33.34 -33.18 10.25
N ARG A 700 34.59 -33.62 10.49
CA ARG A 700 34.98 -35.00 10.70
C ARG A 700 34.99 -35.42 12.17
N ALA A 701 34.75 -34.49 13.10
CA ALA A 701 34.61 -34.80 14.51
C ALA A 701 33.34 -35.63 14.77
N PRO A 702 33.37 -36.64 15.67
CA PRO A 702 32.22 -37.52 15.93
C PRO A 702 31.03 -36.74 16.49
N GLU A 703 29.82 -37.19 16.12
CA GLU A 703 28.53 -36.60 16.49
C GLU A 703 28.41 -36.45 18.02
N GLY A 704 28.37 -35.22 18.52
CA GLY A 704 28.19 -34.91 19.92
C GLY A 704 28.38 -33.42 20.27
N GLU A 705 29.22 -32.68 19.56
CA GLU A 705 29.50 -31.25 19.85
C GLU A 705 29.42 -30.40 18.58
N THR A 706 28.21 -30.10 18.10
CA THR A 706 28.01 -29.07 17.07
C THR A 706 28.12 -27.70 17.71
N GLN A 707 29.31 -27.09 17.64
CA GLN A 707 29.52 -25.72 18.06
C GLN A 707 28.81 -24.75 17.11
N PRO A 708 28.24 -23.62 17.61
CA PRO A 708 27.64 -22.58 16.77
C PRO A 708 28.64 -22.05 15.72
N PHE A 709 28.18 -21.86 14.48
CA PHE A 709 29.00 -21.41 13.35
C PHE A 709 29.89 -20.18 13.64
N ALA A 710 29.35 -19.23 14.44
CA ALA A 710 30.10 -18.02 14.83
C ALA A 710 31.30 -18.35 15.73
N GLU A 711 31.19 -19.36 16.58
CA GLU A 711 32.22 -19.77 17.54
C GLU A 711 33.31 -20.59 16.84
N ALA A 712 32.93 -21.50 15.96
CA ALA A 712 33.85 -22.23 15.09
C ALA A 712 34.66 -21.28 14.18
N THR A 713 34.03 -20.23 13.64
CA THR A 713 34.74 -19.22 12.84
C THR A 713 35.76 -18.41 13.65
N LYS A 714 35.43 -18.08 14.90
CA LYS A 714 36.37 -17.39 15.82
C LYS A 714 37.57 -18.28 16.15
N GLN A 715 37.33 -19.56 16.41
CA GLN A 715 38.41 -20.52 16.70
C GLN A 715 39.35 -20.75 15.50
N ILE A 716 38.79 -20.87 14.28
CA ILE A 716 39.60 -20.99 13.06
C ILE A 716 40.45 -19.73 12.85
N SER A 717 39.89 -18.56 13.07
CA SER A 717 40.63 -17.28 12.97
C SER A 717 41.73 -17.16 14.03
N ALA A 718 41.48 -17.64 15.26
CA ALA A 718 42.47 -17.65 16.33
C ALA A 718 43.62 -18.60 15.99
N ARG A 719 43.33 -19.84 15.55
CA ARG A 719 44.32 -20.81 15.12
C ARG A 719 45.22 -20.29 13.98
N TRP A 720 44.67 -19.55 13.02
CA TRP A 720 45.48 -18.90 11.97
C TRP A 720 46.44 -17.87 12.53
N LYS A 721 46.02 -17.07 13.52
CA LYS A 721 46.87 -16.08 14.15
C LYS A 721 48.03 -16.69 14.94
N GLU A 722 47.79 -17.85 15.54
CA GLU A 722 48.77 -18.57 16.35
C GLU A 722 49.77 -19.40 15.51
N LEU A 723 49.47 -19.65 14.22
CA LEU A 723 50.42 -20.29 13.31
C LEU A 723 51.68 -19.46 13.11
N GLY A 724 52.80 -20.11 13.20
CA GLY A 724 54.11 -19.47 12.91
C GLY A 724 54.23 -19.00 11.45
N GLU A 725 55.13 -18.06 11.19
CA GLU A 725 55.31 -17.48 9.85
C GLU A 725 55.68 -18.51 8.78
N GLU A 726 56.48 -19.55 9.13
CA GLU A 726 56.82 -20.66 8.21
C GLU A 726 55.57 -21.46 7.79
N ALA A 727 54.69 -21.78 8.72
CA ALA A 727 53.45 -22.51 8.43
C ALA A 727 52.50 -21.68 7.56
N LYS A 728 52.37 -20.37 7.82
CA LYS A 728 51.61 -19.44 6.99
C LYS A 728 52.20 -19.30 5.57
N ALA A 729 53.53 -19.29 5.46
CA ALA A 729 54.25 -19.28 4.18
C ALA A 729 53.96 -20.55 3.38
N GLY A 730 53.94 -21.74 4.00
CA GLY A 730 53.60 -22.99 3.39
C GLY A 730 52.16 -23.04 2.85
N TYR A 731 51.20 -22.47 3.59
CA TYR A 731 49.83 -22.31 3.10
C TYR A 731 49.70 -21.34 1.90
N ASN A 732 50.48 -20.27 1.91
CA ASN A 732 50.53 -19.34 0.81
C ASN A 732 51.18 -19.95 -0.45
N GLU A 733 52.19 -20.79 -0.30
CA GLU A 733 52.86 -21.47 -1.38
C GLU A 733 51.94 -22.56 -1.99
N ARG A 734 51.25 -23.35 -1.17
CA ARG A 734 50.23 -24.34 -1.61
C ARG A 734 49.05 -23.63 -2.33
N ALA A 735 48.62 -22.47 -1.85
CA ALA A 735 47.57 -21.70 -2.51
C ALA A 735 48.03 -21.13 -3.85
N ARG A 736 49.32 -20.83 -4.03
CA ARG A 736 49.95 -20.41 -5.30
C ARG A 736 50.04 -21.63 -6.27
N ALA A 737 50.43 -22.78 -5.80
CA ALA A 737 50.54 -24.02 -6.61
C ALA A 737 49.18 -24.54 -7.12
N LEU A 738 48.08 -24.19 -6.47
CA LEU A 738 46.69 -24.51 -6.90
C LEU A 738 46.13 -23.51 -7.93
N ARG A 739 46.92 -22.59 -8.46
CA ARG A 739 46.49 -21.74 -9.58
C ARG A 739 46.61 -22.52 -10.88
N PRO A 740 45.59 -22.55 -11.74
CA PRO A 740 45.75 -23.07 -13.10
C PRO A 740 46.78 -22.19 -13.84
N ASP A 741 47.75 -22.84 -14.50
CA ASP A 741 48.79 -22.19 -15.31
C ASP A 741 48.17 -21.37 -16.43
N GLU A 742 48.44 -20.08 -16.42
CA GLU A 742 48.16 -19.20 -17.58
C GLU A 742 49.35 -19.30 -18.54
N GLY A 743 49.31 -20.29 -19.44
CA GLY A 743 50.33 -20.30 -20.51
C GLY A 743 50.57 -21.63 -21.23
N ALA A 744 49.53 -22.26 -21.79
CA ALA A 744 49.73 -23.22 -22.87
C ALA A 744 48.60 -23.03 -23.95
N PRO A 745 48.95 -22.93 -25.26
CA PRO A 745 47.93 -22.86 -26.31
C PRO A 745 47.27 -24.25 -26.47
N PRO A 746 45.97 -24.29 -26.92
CA PRO A 746 45.28 -25.55 -27.12
C PRO A 746 45.87 -26.34 -28.28
N PRO A 747 45.95 -27.69 -28.20
CA PRO A 747 46.37 -28.49 -29.35
C PRO A 747 45.29 -28.49 -30.42
N ASP A 748 45.77 -28.34 -31.68
CA ASP A 748 44.99 -28.36 -32.90
C ASP A 748 44.06 -29.58 -33.00
N ALA A 749 42.78 -29.33 -33.27
CA ALA A 749 41.82 -30.31 -33.70
C ALA A 749 42.09 -30.70 -35.16
N LYS A 750 42.34 -31.98 -35.38
CA LYS A 750 42.09 -32.62 -36.69
C LYS A 750 40.72 -33.27 -36.65
#